data_f091ec48d4a57844c52e352d6cc6602c
#
_entry.id   f091ec48d4a57844c52e352d6cc6602c
#
_cell.length_a   1.000
_cell.length_b   1.000
_cell.length_c   1.000
_cell.angle_alpha   90.00
_cell.angle_beta   90.00
_cell.angle_gamma   90.00
#
_symmetry.space_group_name_H-M   'P 1'
#
loop_
_entity.id
_entity.type
_entity.pdbx_description
1 polymer ?
#
loop_
_entity_poly.entity_id
_entity_poly.type
_entity_poly.pdbx_seq_one_letter_code
_entity_poly.pdbx_strand_id
1 'polypeptide(L)'
;MTNFLLGFHCHQPVGNFESVLKEVHNKSYSPLIRTLLKNDSCKFCLHISGYLLEWIVKNDPELIKLIREGAAQNRVEMLGGGYYEPILASIPLSDRMKQLEMLNKAIKKYFGVYPKGAWITERIWQPDVIESLNEAGMNYAFLDDFQFFQSGVDSDNIDKIFLTEYNGKYLNLFPIHERLRYKIPFAEPDESIREVLHINGRLSNLSVMVDDGEKMGGWPDTYEWVYGRKFEDSEQHREYSGGNNNNGWLYKFLTNINSPSSNIKMKLPSELIGEISSRQLVYLPMSSYREMGEWTLPVEKRFKYIYTKEKYPDAALAGGIWHNFFIHYPESNLLHKRMLYLSSKINSLKIKFPEIENLSDYKNLKIELFKSQANDAYWHGVFGGIYLPHLRRAIQNSLIKASVYYDLLADKLMRAHGDNSGNGGSSGSVGTKIDIFDFDADGELEYQVRNQFWQAVYKPSVSQLIALDYVAKGMTNPFGDIFCLHDEYDLHIIKDELNIQNNPEENKKTEENEAQVPHTIHDNMKIPVGLTSKDLVTENGLMPHFQMLYNGSDLNFNLKSIENNNGVFVIKSEGFLREDKESSEEINVDKSGFKKAVNKNKIAFQENVKNKILLNLEITISDTVRYHITINSNYSSNYSNNDKNNDKNNSNKNEKYLLKDLSVFFRFSFSGGDGPATYIKPDDKNIYGLREELINIPVDSPIELGDSYWGGKLKAFVGTNGYANYKANKDNVINIDFTPLLNYSPITTLSLYEGGYEKIFQASELNILWDMGKSIISDINIEWKVEKNKIK
;
A
#
# COMPACT_ATOMS: atom_id res chain seq x y z
N MET A 1 -18.54 -5.68 -41.49
CA MET A 1 -17.25 -4.99 -41.24
C MET A 1 -17.24 -4.61 -39.78
N THR A 2 -16.29 -5.12 -39.00
CA THR A 2 -16.16 -4.88 -37.56
C THR A 2 -15.38 -3.59 -37.30
N ASN A 3 -15.91 -2.69 -36.48
CA ASN A 3 -15.13 -1.57 -35.94
C ASN A 3 -14.25 -2.07 -34.84
N PHE A 4 -12.96 -1.69 -34.84
CA PHE A 4 -12.01 -2.07 -33.80
C PHE A 4 -11.41 -0.84 -33.14
N LEU A 5 -11.57 -0.74 -31.84
CA LEU A 5 -10.91 0.22 -30.98
C LEU A 5 -9.71 -0.44 -30.32
N LEU A 6 -8.53 0.08 -30.62
CA LEU A 6 -7.28 -0.30 -29.98
C LEU A 6 -6.82 0.84 -29.08
N GLY A 7 -6.43 0.54 -27.85
CA GLY A 7 -5.90 1.54 -26.95
C GLY A 7 -4.91 0.98 -25.94
N PHE A 8 -4.06 1.86 -25.41
CA PHE A 8 -3.05 1.51 -24.43
C PHE A 8 -3.04 2.50 -23.27
N HIS A 9 -2.94 1.94 -22.10
CA HIS A 9 -2.65 2.63 -20.85
C HIS A 9 -1.18 2.47 -20.52
N CYS A 10 -0.46 3.59 -20.34
CA CYS A 10 0.95 3.62 -19.99
C CYS A 10 1.10 4.30 -18.63
N HIS A 11 1.58 3.57 -17.67
CA HIS A 11 1.69 4.03 -16.29
C HIS A 11 2.96 3.53 -15.61
N GLN A 12 3.51 4.36 -14.72
CA GLN A 12 4.53 3.95 -13.77
C GLN A 12 4.23 4.57 -12.42
N PRO A 13 4.36 3.79 -11.33
CA PRO A 13 4.06 4.25 -9.98
C PRO A 13 4.90 5.43 -9.52
N VAL A 14 4.31 6.30 -8.70
CA VAL A 14 5.05 7.34 -8.00
C VAL A 14 6.07 6.69 -7.06
N GLY A 15 7.35 7.04 -7.21
CA GLY A 15 8.44 6.48 -6.40
C GLY A 15 9.09 5.23 -6.98
N ASN A 16 8.69 4.79 -8.16
CA ASN A 16 9.38 3.71 -8.85
C ASN A 16 10.81 4.11 -9.23
N PHE A 17 11.68 3.12 -9.36
CA PHE A 17 13.10 3.34 -9.65
C PHE A 17 13.31 3.88 -11.08
N GLU A 18 14.25 4.82 -11.23
CA GLU A 18 14.62 5.40 -12.53
C GLU A 18 15.07 4.34 -13.53
N SER A 19 15.75 3.27 -13.08
CA SER A 19 16.16 2.13 -13.90
C SER A 19 14.95 1.40 -14.48
N VAL A 20 13.91 1.16 -13.68
CA VAL A 20 12.68 0.50 -14.11
C VAL A 20 11.92 1.36 -15.12
N LEU A 21 11.76 2.67 -14.85
CA LEU A 21 11.13 3.58 -15.80
C LEU A 21 11.84 3.54 -17.17
N LYS A 22 13.18 3.59 -17.16
CA LYS A 22 14.00 3.53 -18.37
C LYS A 22 13.86 2.19 -19.10
N GLU A 23 13.89 1.09 -18.36
CA GLU A 23 13.77 -0.24 -18.91
C GLU A 23 12.42 -0.47 -19.59
N VAL A 24 11.32 -0.22 -18.87
CA VAL A 24 9.96 -0.40 -19.39
C VAL A 24 9.71 0.55 -20.57
N HIS A 25 10.18 1.80 -20.50
CA HIS A 25 10.09 2.73 -21.62
C HIS A 25 10.78 2.18 -22.89
N ASN A 26 11.98 1.63 -22.75
CA ASN A 26 12.76 1.11 -23.88
C ASN A 26 12.22 -0.22 -24.40
N LYS A 27 11.67 -1.07 -23.54
CA LYS A 27 11.13 -2.37 -23.94
C LYS A 27 9.68 -2.29 -24.43
N SER A 28 8.87 -1.37 -23.91
CA SER A 28 7.44 -1.31 -24.20
C SER A 28 7.00 0.01 -24.81
N TYR A 29 6.93 1.11 -24.06
CA TYR A 29 6.22 2.32 -24.48
C TYR A 29 6.77 2.92 -25.78
N SER A 30 8.08 3.12 -25.85
CA SER A 30 8.70 3.74 -27.03
C SER A 30 8.59 2.86 -28.29
N PRO A 31 8.95 1.56 -28.27
CA PRO A 31 8.80 0.71 -29.44
C PRO A 31 7.35 0.49 -29.87
N LEU A 32 6.41 0.35 -28.92
CA LEU A 32 4.98 0.21 -29.18
C LEU A 32 4.46 1.42 -29.96
N ILE A 33 4.57 2.60 -29.37
CA ILE A 33 3.99 3.82 -29.95
C ILE A 33 4.63 4.15 -31.30
N ARG A 34 5.95 4.01 -31.42
CA ARG A 34 6.66 4.22 -32.68
C ARG A 34 6.22 3.23 -33.77
N THR A 35 6.00 1.97 -33.43
CA THR A 35 5.52 0.95 -34.38
C THR A 35 4.09 1.24 -34.84
N LEU A 36 3.18 1.61 -33.94
CA LEU A 36 1.83 2.01 -34.27
C LEU A 36 1.81 3.24 -35.21
N LEU A 37 2.64 4.24 -34.92
CA LEU A 37 2.71 5.48 -35.71
C LEU A 37 3.40 5.31 -37.07
N LYS A 38 4.26 4.30 -37.25
CA LYS A 38 4.81 3.96 -38.57
C LYS A 38 3.78 3.38 -39.53
N ASN A 39 2.69 2.85 -39.05
CA ASN A 39 1.61 2.29 -39.85
C ASN A 39 0.54 3.35 -40.06
N ASP A 40 0.46 3.92 -41.29
CA ASP A 40 -0.43 5.04 -41.60
C ASP A 40 -1.93 4.74 -41.42
N SER A 41 -2.32 3.48 -41.53
CA SER A 41 -3.71 3.03 -41.35
C SER A 41 -4.09 2.81 -39.90
N CYS A 42 -3.11 2.82 -38.97
CA CYS A 42 -3.34 2.55 -37.56
C CYS A 42 -3.94 3.76 -36.85
N LYS A 43 -5.05 3.50 -36.15
CA LYS A 43 -5.67 4.43 -35.20
C LYS A 43 -5.74 3.80 -33.81
N PHE A 44 -5.42 4.57 -32.76
CA PHE A 44 -5.45 4.06 -31.42
C PHE A 44 -5.69 5.16 -30.38
N CYS A 45 -6.18 4.75 -29.20
CA CYS A 45 -6.25 5.60 -28.02
C CYS A 45 -4.98 5.47 -27.21
N LEU A 46 -4.58 6.52 -26.52
CA LEU A 46 -3.40 6.50 -25.66
C LEU A 46 -3.65 7.28 -24.37
N HIS A 47 -3.50 6.60 -23.26
CA HIS A 47 -3.37 7.19 -21.95
C HIS A 47 -1.92 7.13 -21.48
N ILE A 48 -1.40 8.22 -20.94
CA ILE A 48 -0.09 8.30 -20.28
C ILE A 48 -0.30 9.02 -18.95
N SER A 49 -0.03 8.35 -17.83
CA SER A 49 -0.14 8.97 -16.50
C SER A 49 0.80 10.18 -16.38
N GLY A 50 0.40 11.18 -15.59
CA GLY A 50 1.15 12.45 -15.50
C GLY A 50 2.59 12.25 -15.01
N TYR A 51 2.83 11.34 -14.05
CA TYR A 51 4.15 11.02 -13.56
C TYR A 51 5.07 10.44 -14.66
N LEU A 52 4.57 9.48 -15.42
CA LEU A 52 5.29 8.91 -16.56
C LEU A 52 5.48 9.94 -17.68
N LEU A 53 4.47 10.76 -17.94
CA LEU A 53 4.54 11.82 -18.97
C LEU A 53 5.65 12.83 -18.65
N GLU A 54 5.80 13.26 -17.39
CA GLU A 54 6.91 14.13 -16.96
C GLU A 54 8.27 13.49 -17.27
N TRP A 55 8.40 12.19 -17.01
CA TRP A 55 9.61 11.45 -17.27
C TRP A 55 9.90 11.35 -18.78
N ILE A 56 8.90 11.01 -19.62
CA ILE A 56 9.07 10.90 -21.08
C ILE A 56 9.41 12.25 -21.68
N VAL A 57 8.76 13.34 -21.27
CA VAL A 57 9.06 14.70 -21.76
C VAL A 57 10.52 15.06 -21.55
N LYS A 58 11.12 14.61 -20.44
CA LYS A 58 12.52 14.87 -20.11
C LYS A 58 13.47 13.95 -20.89
N ASN A 59 13.13 12.67 -21.05
CA ASN A 59 14.06 11.64 -21.50
C ASN A 59 13.89 11.20 -22.96
N ASP A 60 12.67 11.35 -23.54
CA ASP A 60 12.38 11.05 -24.97
C ASP A 60 11.44 12.11 -25.61
N PRO A 61 11.89 13.36 -25.78
CA PRO A 61 11.08 14.44 -26.36
C PRO A 61 10.67 14.15 -27.80
N GLU A 62 11.41 13.33 -28.55
CA GLU A 62 11.05 12.97 -29.92
C GLU A 62 9.80 12.08 -29.95
N LEU A 63 9.61 11.19 -28.97
CA LEU A 63 8.38 10.43 -28.86
C LEU A 63 7.17 11.35 -28.62
N ILE A 64 7.32 12.38 -27.79
CA ILE A 64 6.27 13.39 -27.56
C ILE A 64 5.88 14.09 -28.84
N LYS A 65 6.88 14.45 -29.66
CA LYS A 65 6.65 15.07 -30.99
C LYS A 65 5.88 14.14 -31.93
N LEU A 66 6.27 12.87 -32.02
CA LEU A 66 5.59 11.88 -32.87
C LEU A 66 4.13 11.66 -32.42
N ILE A 67 3.86 11.58 -31.11
CA ILE A 67 2.47 11.47 -30.61
C ILE A 67 1.67 12.73 -30.96
N ARG A 68 2.24 13.92 -30.83
CA ARG A 68 1.59 15.18 -31.21
C ARG A 68 1.22 15.19 -32.69
N GLU A 69 2.12 14.75 -33.57
CA GLU A 69 1.87 14.64 -35.00
C GLU A 69 0.74 13.63 -35.29
N GLY A 70 0.76 12.47 -34.65
CA GLY A 70 -0.30 11.47 -34.74
C GLY A 70 -1.66 11.99 -34.26
N ALA A 71 -1.69 12.76 -33.19
CA ALA A 71 -2.91 13.39 -32.69
C ALA A 71 -3.45 14.46 -33.65
N ALA A 72 -2.57 15.27 -34.23
CA ALA A 72 -2.94 16.27 -35.23
C ALA A 72 -3.50 15.63 -36.53
N GLN A 73 -3.08 14.43 -36.88
CA GLN A 73 -3.55 13.63 -38.02
C GLN A 73 -4.82 12.80 -37.72
N ASN A 74 -5.42 12.92 -36.52
CA ASN A 74 -6.52 12.06 -36.05
C ASN A 74 -6.20 10.56 -36.08
N ARG A 75 -4.95 10.18 -35.76
CA ARG A 75 -4.50 8.81 -35.67
C ARG A 75 -4.36 8.37 -34.21
N VAL A 76 -4.13 9.32 -33.31
CA VAL A 76 -4.04 9.11 -31.87
C VAL A 76 -5.10 9.95 -31.19
N GLU A 77 -5.95 9.32 -30.37
CA GLU A 77 -6.85 9.99 -29.44
C GLU A 77 -6.32 9.89 -28.03
N MET A 78 -5.90 11.04 -27.46
CA MET A 78 -5.39 11.08 -26.10
C MET A 78 -6.52 10.93 -25.08
N LEU A 79 -6.33 10.05 -24.11
CA LEU A 79 -7.24 9.86 -22.98
C LEU A 79 -6.75 10.66 -21.77
N GLY A 80 -7.68 11.30 -21.08
CA GLY A 80 -7.46 11.90 -19.77
C GLY A 80 -7.60 10.88 -18.65
N GLY A 81 -7.47 11.36 -17.42
CA GLY A 81 -7.54 10.57 -16.18
C GLY A 81 -6.97 11.37 -15.02
N GLY A 82 -6.79 10.72 -13.86
CA GLY A 82 -6.10 11.32 -12.72
C GLY A 82 -4.59 11.49 -13.00
N TYR A 83 -4.03 12.65 -12.66
CA TYR A 83 -2.63 12.96 -13.01
C TYR A 83 -1.62 11.97 -12.42
N TYR A 84 -1.77 11.64 -11.12
CA TYR A 84 -0.95 10.65 -10.40
C TYR A 84 -1.65 9.29 -10.24
N GLU A 85 -2.58 8.96 -11.14
CA GLU A 85 -3.33 7.69 -11.12
C GLU A 85 -4.02 7.40 -9.77
N PRO A 86 -4.77 8.33 -9.18
CA PRO A 86 -5.57 8.00 -8.00
C PRO A 86 -6.76 7.14 -8.39
N ILE A 87 -7.23 6.30 -7.47
CA ILE A 87 -8.58 5.76 -7.59
C ILE A 87 -9.57 6.93 -7.39
N LEU A 88 -10.17 7.37 -8.49
CA LEU A 88 -11.04 8.56 -8.46
C LEU A 88 -12.16 8.44 -7.42
N ALA A 89 -12.73 7.25 -7.25
CA ALA A 89 -13.77 6.96 -6.29
C ALA A 89 -13.32 7.06 -4.82
N SER A 90 -12.01 7.01 -4.53
CA SER A 90 -11.46 7.01 -3.17
C SER A 90 -10.94 8.36 -2.69
N ILE A 91 -10.95 9.38 -3.55
CA ILE A 91 -10.46 10.73 -3.21
C ILE A 91 -11.59 11.77 -3.26
N PRO A 92 -11.47 12.89 -2.51
CA PRO A 92 -12.46 13.94 -2.49
C PRO A 92 -12.72 14.55 -3.89
N LEU A 93 -13.95 14.96 -4.17
CA LEU A 93 -14.35 15.56 -5.45
C LEU A 93 -13.43 16.72 -5.85
N SER A 94 -13.06 17.59 -4.90
CA SER A 94 -12.17 18.73 -5.16
C SER A 94 -10.79 18.31 -5.66
N ASP A 95 -10.24 17.21 -5.13
CA ASP A 95 -8.95 16.67 -5.54
C ASP A 95 -9.07 15.92 -6.87
N ARG A 96 -10.14 15.14 -7.03
CA ARG A 96 -10.50 14.47 -8.29
C ARG A 96 -10.52 15.45 -9.45
N MET A 97 -11.25 16.57 -9.29
CA MET A 97 -11.32 17.62 -10.31
C MET A 97 -9.97 18.23 -10.65
N LYS A 98 -9.12 18.48 -9.63
CA LYS A 98 -7.80 19.07 -9.86
C LYS A 98 -6.85 18.10 -10.54
N GLN A 99 -6.84 16.84 -10.18
CA GLN A 99 -6.03 15.83 -10.84
C GLN A 99 -6.43 15.63 -12.31
N LEU A 100 -7.73 15.60 -12.61
CA LEU A 100 -8.24 15.57 -13.99
C LEU A 100 -7.82 16.82 -14.78
N GLU A 101 -7.97 18.00 -14.20
CA GLU A 101 -7.55 19.27 -14.80
C GLU A 101 -6.04 19.30 -15.10
N MET A 102 -5.21 18.78 -14.19
CA MET A 102 -3.76 18.74 -14.36
C MET A 102 -3.37 17.90 -15.57
N LEU A 103 -3.92 16.69 -15.73
CA LEU A 103 -3.60 15.84 -16.88
C LEU A 103 -4.14 16.45 -18.18
N ASN A 104 -5.36 17.01 -18.19
CA ASN A 104 -5.92 17.70 -19.36
C ASN A 104 -5.03 18.85 -19.83
N LYS A 105 -4.50 19.65 -18.90
CA LYS A 105 -3.56 20.75 -19.22
C LYS A 105 -2.23 20.22 -19.76
N ALA A 106 -1.71 19.15 -19.21
CA ALA A 106 -0.48 18.52 -19.69
C ALA A 106 -0.67 17.97 -21.11
N ILE A 107 -1.77 17.25 -21.37
CA ILE A 107 -2.13 16.73 -22.70
C ILE A 107 -2.24 17.89 -23.70
N LYS A 108 -2.95 18.96 -23.34
CA LYS A 108 -3.05 20.14 -24.22
C LYS A 108 -1.71 20.77 -24.50
N LYS A 109 -0.86 20.91 -23.48
CA LYS A 109 0.47 21.51 -23.61
C LYS A 109 1.38 20.70 -24.53
N TYR A 110 1.43 19.39 -24.34
CA TYR A 110 2.41 18.54 -25.03
C TYR A 110 1.89 18.00 -26.37
N PHE A 111 0.61 17.68 -26.46
CA PHE A 111 0.02 17.06 -27.66
C PHE A 111 -0.91 17.98 -28.47
N GLY A 112 -1.25 19.15 -27.95
CA GLY A 112 -2.03 20.16 -28.66
C GLY A 112 -3.55 19.94 -28.67
N VAL A 113 -4.04 18.87 -28.04
CA VAL A 113 -5.45 18.47 -27.97
C VAL A 113 -5.96 18.43 -26.54
N TYR A 114 -7.27 18.56 -26.33
CA TYR A 114 -7.91 18.21 -25.06
C TYR A 114 -8.47 16.80 -25.16
N PRO A 115 -8.31 15.97 -24.12
CA PRO A 115 -8.91 14.64 -24.12
C PRO A 115 -10.44 14.75 -24.06
N LYS A 116 -11.14 13.86 -24.74
CA LYS A 116 -12.60 13.74 -24.74
C LYS A 116 -13.07 12.52 -23.95
N GLY A 117 -12.19 11.59 -23.71
CA GLY A 117 -12.45 10.39 -22.94
C GLY A 117 -11.47 10.19 -21.83
N ALA A 118 -11.82 9.31 -20.90
CA ALA A 118 -11.04 9.00 -19.73
C ALA A 118 -10.61 7.54 -19.70
N TRP A 119 -9.37 7.31 -19.27
CA TRP A 119 -8.99 6.11 -18.57
C TRP A 119 -9.37 6.27 -17.09
N ILE A 120 -10.16 5.34 -16.58
CA ILE A 120 -10.51 5.27 -15.15
C ILE A 120 -9.53 4.28 -14.49
N THR A 121 -8.71 4.78 -13.58
CA THR A 121 -7.68 4.00 -12.89
C THR A 121 -8.25 2.68 -12.38
N GLU A 122 -7.60 1.56 -12.76
CA GLU A 122 -8.04 0.21 -12.42
C GLU A 122 -9.50 -0.09 -12.79
N ARG A 123 -10.08 0.68 -13.67
CA ARG A 123 -11.49 0.57 -14.08
C ARG A 123 -12.47 0.53 -12.91
N ILE A 124 -12.05 1.15 -11.76
CA ILE A 124 -12.85 1.24 -10.54
C ILE A 124 -14.03 2.18 -10.81
N TRP A 125 -15.20 1.60 -10.84
CA TRP A 125 -16.42 2.31 -11.17
C TRP A 125 -17.27 2.62 -9.93
N GLN A 126 -17.68 3.89 -9.84
CA GLN A 126 -18.77 4.38 -9.01
C GLN A 126 -19.54 5.44 -9.80
N PRO A 127 -20.88 5.52 -9.69
CA PRO A 127 -21.66 6.44 -10.51
C PRO A 127 -21.28 7.92 -10.36
N ASP A 128 -20.86 8.35 -9.17
CA ASP A 128 -20.47 9.74 -8.88
C ASP A 128 -19.20 10.20 -9.63
N VAL A 129 -18.42 9.27 -10.20
CA VAL A 129 -17.27 9.61 -11.07
C VAL A 129 -17.72 10.32 -12.35
N ILE A 130 -18.95 10.03 -12.83
CA ILE A 130 -19.54 10.66 -14.02
C ILE A 130 -19.54 12.18 -13.88
N GLU A 131 -19.89 12.70 -12.73
CA GLU A 131 -19.96 14.14 -12.49
C GLU A 131 -18.61 14.82 -12.72
N SER A 132 -17.56 14.27 -12.13
CA SER A 132 -16.20 14.81 -12.25
C SER A 132 -15.65 14.69 -13.68
N LEU A 133 -15.89 13.59 -14.37
CA LEU A 133 -15.45 13.39 -15.76
C LEU A 133 -16.17 14.36 -16.71
N ASN A 134 -17.47 14.50 -16.55
CA ASN A 134 -18.29 15.41 -17.37
C ASN A 134 -17.87 16.87 -17.17
N GLU A 135 -17.63 17.30 -15.93
CA GLU A 135 -17.13 18.66 -15.63
C GLU A 135 -15.71 18.90 -16.16
N ALA A 136 -14.89 17.85 -16.23
CA ALA A 136 -13.56 17.92 -16.85
C ALA A 136 -13.61 17.92 -18.38
N GLY A 137 -14.81 17.88 -19.00
CA GLY A 137 -15.02 17.90 -20.44
C GLY A 137 -14.89 16.53 -21.13
N MET A 138 -14.92 15.45 -20.37
CA MET A 138 -14.87 14.09 -20.88
C MET A 138 -16.28 13.54 -21.06
N ASN A 139 -16.55 12.90 -22.17
CA ASN A 139 -17.89 12.40 -22.53
C ASN A 139 -17.94 10.90 -22.77
N TYR A 140 -16.82 10.18 -22.57
CA TYR A 140 -16.78 8.73 -22.59
C TYR A 140 -15.67 8.17 -21.70
N ALA A 141 -15.83 6.89 -21.33
CA ALA A 141 -14.85 6.10 -20.61
C ALA A 141 -14.89 4.63 -21.06
N PHE A 142 -13.86 3.89 -20.65
CA PHE A 142 -13.73 2.45 -20.88
C PHE A 142 -13.90 1.70 -19.59
N LEU A 143 -14.69 0.63 -19.61
CA LEU A 143 -14.91 -0.28 -18.50
C LEU A 143 -14.90 -1.72 -19.01
N ASP A 144 -14.61 -2.67 -18.14
CA ASP A 144 -14.56 -4.10 -18.50
C ASP A 144 -15.96 -4.63 -18.85
N ASP A 145 -16.09 -5.52 -19.82
CA ASP A 145 -17.37 -6.13 -20.23
C ASP A 145 -18.04 -6.86 -19.06
N PHE A 146 -17.25 -7.44 -18.18
CA PHE A 146 -17.71 -8.06 -16.93
C PHE A 146 -18.60 -7.12 -16.09
N GLN A 147 -18.29 -5.82 -16.03
CA GLN A 147 -19.09 -4.83 -15.29
C GLN A 147 -20.49 -4.64 -15.90
N PHE A 148 -20.59 -4.79 -17.22
CA PHE A 148 -21.89 -4.75 -17.94
C PHE A 148 -22.69 -6.04 -17.71
N PHE A 149 -22.02 -7.20 -17.69
CA PHE A 149 -22.71 -8.47 -17.40
C PHE A 149 -23.32 -8.48 -16.01
N GLN A 150 -22.65 -7.86 -15.01
CA GLN A 150 -23.20 -7.69 -13.67
C GLN A 150 -24.46 -6.81 -13.63
N SER A 151 -24.70 -6.01 -14.67
CA SER A 151 -25.93 -5.20 -14.82
C SER A 151 -27.01 -5.89 -15.64
N GLY A 152 -26.82 -7.17 -16.02
CA GLY A 152 -27.76 -7.94 -16.81
C GLY A 152 -27.68 -7.68 -18.33
N VAL A 153 -26.58 -7.07 -18.81
CA VAL A 153 -26.32 -7.01 -20.25
C VAL A 153 -25.91 -8.40 -20.71
N ASP A 154 -26.61 -8.91 -21.73
CA ASP A 154 -26.25 -10.19 -22.32
C ASP A 154 -24.93 -10.10 -23.09
N SER A 155 -24.14 -11.17 -23.02
CA SER A 155 -22.88 -11.29 -23.76
C SER A 155 -23.06 -11.10 -25.29
N ASP A 156 -24.23 -11.45 -25.80
CA ASP A 156 -24.61 -11.26 -27.22
C ASP A 156 -24.85 -9.78 -27.59
N ASN A 157 -24.95 -8.91 -26.62
CA ASN A 157 -25.27 -7.50 -26.79
C ASN A 157 -24.15 -6.55 -26.32
N ILE A 158 -22.94 -7.07 -26.11
CA ILE A 158 -21.83 -6.29 -25.56
C ILE A 158 -21.06 -5.46 -26.61
N ASP A 159 -21.24 -5.76 -27.89
CA ASP A 159 -20.50 -5.19 -29.02
C ASP A 159 -21.06 -3.82 -29.49
N LYS A 160 -21.34 -2.92 -28.54
CA LYS A 160 -21.89 -1.58 -28.80
C LYS A 160 -21.46 -0.54 -27.76
N ILE A 161 -21.75 0.73 -28.03
CA ILE A 161 -21.56 1.82 -27.09
C ILE A 161 -22.82 1.95 -26.23
N PHE A 162 -22.62 2.04 -24.92
CA PHE A 162 -23.69 2.29 -23.96
C PHE A 162 -23.71 3.75 -23.50
N LEU A 163 -24.82 4.15 -22.93
CA LEU A 163 -24.96 5.44 -22.25
C LEU A 163 -25.29 5.18 -20.79
N THR A 164 -24.67 5.93 -19.90
CA THR A 164 -25.04 5.93 -18.46
C THR A 164 -25.29 7.36 -18.01
N GLU A 165 -25.89 7.51 -16.83
CA GLU A 165 -26.29 8.80 -16.31
C GLU A 165 -26.11 8.85 -14.79
N TYR A 166 -25.75 10.02 -14.25
CA TYR A 166 -25.76 10.33 -12.83
C TYR A 166 -26.07 11.82 -12.63
N ASN A 167 -27.10 12.13 -11.84
CA ASN A 167 -27.54 13.51 -11.58
C ASN A 167 -27.77 14.35 -12.86
N GLY A 168 -28.32 13.74 -13.92
CA GLY A 168 -28.57 14.40 -15.20
C GLY A 168 -27.33 14.63 -16.07
N LYS A 169 -26.17 14.12 -15.68
CA LYS A 169 -24.93 14.13 -16.48
C LYS A 169 -24.73 12.79 -17.15
N TYR A 170 -24.38 12.80 -18.40
CA TYR A 170 -24.30 11.61 -19.24
C TYR A 170 -22.86 11.25 -19.59
N LEU A 171 -22.57 9.93 -19.67
CA LEU A 171 -21.29 9.42 -20.09
C LEU A 171 -21.48 8.24 -21.05
N ASN A 172 -20.79 8.23 -22.19
CA ASN A 172 -20.73 7.06 -23.03
C ASN A 172 -19.75 6.04 -22.46
N LEU A 173 -20.11 4.76 -22.49
CA LEU A 173 -19.28 3.68 -22.00
C LEU A 173 -18.94 2.71 -23.13
N PHE A 174 -17.66 2.39 -23.24
CA PHE A 174 -17.12 1.38 -24.13
C PHE A 174 -16.76 0.13 -23.33
N PRO A 175 -17.36 -1.03 -23.59
CA PRO A 175 -16.97 -2.28 -22.97
C PRO A 175 -15.63 -2.75 -23.51
N ILE A 176 -14.64 -2.90 -22.64
CA ILE A 176 -13.38 -3.58 -22.96
C ILE A 176 -13.65 -5.08 -22.94
N HIS A 177 -13.31 -5.78 -24.00
CA HIS A 177 -13.54 -7.21 -24.07
C HIS A 177 -12.43 -7.99 -23.36
N GLU A 178 -12.74 -8.63 -22.24
CA GLU A 178 -11.82 -9.43 -21.42
C GLU A 178 -11.00 -10.42 -22.27
N ARG A 179 -11.66 -11.16 -23.19
CA ARG A 179 -10.97 -12.13 -24.05
C ARG A 179 -9.92 -11.50 -24.97
N LEU A 180 -10.12 -10.26 -25.46
CA LEU A 180 -9.11 -9.56 -26.25
C LEU A 180 -7.91 -9.16 -25.38
N ARG A 181 -8.14 -8.79 -24.12
CA ARG A 181 -7.06 -8.49 -23.18
C ARG A 181 -6.15 -9.70 -22.93
N TYR A 182 -6.71 -10.92 -22.86
CA TYR A 182 -5.95 -12.16 -22.69
C TYR A 182 -5.30 -12.68 -23.96
N LYS A 183 -5.85 -12.37 -25.14
CA LYS A 183 -5.28 -12.83 -26.42
C LYS A 183 -4.24 -11.89 -27.01
N ILE A 184 -4.32 -10.59 -26.75
CA ILE A 184 -3.41 -9.59 -27.30
C ILE A 184 -2.38 -9.21 -26.21
N PRO A 185 -1.05 -9.49 -26.40
CA PRO A 185 -0.41 -10.16 -27.54
C PRO A 185 -0.15 -11.67 -27.33
N PHE A 186 -0.81 -12.36 -26.40
CA PHE A 186 -0.49 -13.70 -25.90
C PHE A 186 -1.04 -14.87 -26.76
N ALA A 187 -1.71 -14.59 -27.86
CA ALA A 187 -2.11 -15.59 -28.83
C ALA A 187 -1.49 -15.25 -30.22
N GLU A 188 -1.48 -16.20 -31.12
CA GLU A 188 -1.05 -15.94 -32.50
C GLU A 188 -1.84 -14.80 -33.14
N PRO A 189 -1.20 -13.97 -34.02
CA PRO A 189 -1.88 -12.81 -34.60
C PRO A 189 -3.20 -13.12 -35.30
N ASP A 190 -3.27 -14.24 -36.01
CA ASP A 190 -4.50 -14.66 -36.73
C ASP A 190 -5.61 -15.11 -35.74
N GLU A 191 -5.24 -15.67 -34.61
CA GLU A 191 -6.19 -16.02 -33.56
C GLU A 191 -6.75 -14.76 -32.89
N SER A 192 -5.90 -13.80 -32.60
CA SER A 192 -6.29 -12.49 -32.04
C SER A 192 -7.22 -11.75 -33.00
N ILE A 193 -6.96 -11.80 -34.33
CA ILE A 193 -7.82 -11.20 -35.36
C ILE A 193 -9.17 -11.90 -35.44
N ARG A 194 -9.21 -13.25 -35.33
CA ARG A 194 -10.48 -13.97 -35.25
C ARG A 194 -11.31 -13.54 -34.03
N GLU A 195 -10.67 -13.30 -32.89
CA GLU A 195 -11.36 -12.79 -31.70
C GLU A 195 -11.86 -11.34 -31.91
N VAL A 196 -11.10 -10.48 -32.57
CA VAL A 196 -11.58 -9.13 -32.95
C VAL A 196 -12.83 -9.20 -33.83
N LEU A 197 -12.88 -10.15 -34.75
CA LEU A 197 -14.03 -10.32 -35.64
C LEU A 197 -15.24 -10.95 -34.95
N HIS A 198 -15.04 -11.81 -33.98
CA HIS A 198 -16.09 -12.62 -33.37
C HIS A 198 -16.04 -12.54 -31.86
N ILE A 199 -16.85 -11.67 -31.29
CA ILE A 199 -17.08 -11.64 -29.84
C ILE A 199 -18.13 -12.68 -29.46
N ASN A 200 -17.78 -13.55 -28.53
CA ASN A 200 -18.64 -14.66 -28.08
C ASN A 200 -19.18 -15.57 -29.24
N GLY A 201 -18.32 -15.79 -30.25
CA GLY A 201 -18.65 -16.65 -31.40
C GLY A 201 -19.56 -16.01 -32.45
N ARG A 202 -19.91 -14.73 -32.32
CA ARG A 202 -20.73 -13.97 -33.26
C ARG A 202 -19.91 -12.88 -33.94
N LEU A 203 -20.25 -12.57 -35.20
CA LEU A 203 -19.63 -11.46 -35.88
C LEU A 203 -19.90 -10.14 -35.12
N SER A 204 -18.85 -9.49 -34.64
CA SER A 204 -18.93 -8.28 -33.85
C SER A 204 -19.14 -7.03 -34.73
N ASN A 205 -19.96 -6.08 -34.25
CA ASN A 205 -20.07 -4.74 -34.81
C ASN A 205 -18.98 -3.82 -34.24
N LEU A 206 -18.62 -4.00 -32.99
CA LEU A 206 -17.61 -3.24 -32.25
C LEU A 206 -16.80 -4.14 -31.36
N SER A 207 -15.49 -4.13 -31.51
CA SER A 207 -14.55 -4.81 -30.64
C SER A 207 -13.62 -3.77 -30.00
N VAL A 208 -13.46 -3.86 -28.70
CA VAL A 208 -12.69 -2.88 -27.91
C VAL A 208 -11.60 -3.60 -27.12
N MET A 209 -10.35 -3.21 -27.35
CA MET A 209 -9.18 -3.61 -26.57
C MET A 209 -8.47 -2.35 -26.09
N VAL A 210 -8.57 -2.05 -24.81
CA VAL A 210 -7.80 -0.99 -24.14
C VAL A 210 -7.20 -1.60 -22.88
N ASP A 211 -5.88 -1.64 -22.82
CA ASP A 211 -5.18 -2.36 -21.74
C ASP A 211 -3.76 -1.81 -21.55
N ASP A 212 -3.00 -2.42 -20.60
CA ASP A 212 -1.66 -2.00 -20.22
C ASP A 212 -0.67 -2.07 -21.39
N GLY A 213 0.05 -0.98 -21.62
CA GLY A 213 1.10 -0.91 -22.64
C GLY A 213 2.26 -1.84 -22.31
N GLU A 214 2.51 -2.11 -21.04
CA GLU A 214 3.59 -2.96 -20.52
C GLU A 214 3.55 -4.39 -21.11
N LYS A 215 2.38 -4.90 -21.43
CA LYS A 215 2.21 -6.19 -22.14
C LYS A 215 3.00 -6.28 -23.43
N MET A 216 3.18 -5.13 -24.07
CA MET A 216 3.80 -5.03 -25.38
C MET A 216 5.32 -4.91 -25.29
N GLY A 217 5.98 -5.83 -24.55
CA GLY A 217 7.42 -5.96 -24.46
C GLY A 217 8.03 -5.66 -23.10
N GLY A 218 7.26 -5.10 -22.15
CA GLY A 218 7.70 -4.84 -20.79
C GLY A 218 7.58 -6.04 -19.85
N TRP A 219 6.61 -6.91 -20.09
CA TRP A 219 6.44 -8.13 -19.30
C TRP A 219 7.46 -9.21 -19.71
N PRO A 220 7.73 -10.20 -18.83
CA PRO A 220 8.68 -11.27 -19.13
C PRO A 220 8.38 -11.94 -20.47
N ASP A 221 9.45 -12.26 -21.22
CA ASP A 221 9.43 -12.97 -22.50
C ASP A 221 8.62 -12.29 -23.63
N THR A 222 7.95 -11.16 -23.39
CA THR A 222 7.10 -10.51 -24.37
C THR A 222 7.87 -9.68 -25.41
N TYR A 223 9.08 -9.18 -25.09
CA TYR A 223 9.79 -8.27 -26.01
C TYR A 223 10.15 -8.94 -27.34
N GLU A 224 10.80 -10.10 -27.29
CA GLU A 224 11.22 -10.85 -28.48
C GLU A 224 10.01 -11.32 -29.29
N TRP A 225 8.97 -11.77 -28.61
CA TRP A 225 7.71 -12.17 -29.19
C TRP A 225 7.02 -11.02 -29.93
N VAL A 226 6.87 -9.87 -29.30
CA VAL A 226 6.13 -8.72 -29.84
C VAL A 226 6.88 -8.07 -31.00
N TYR A 227 8.22 -7.91 -30.87
CA TYR A 227 9.00 -7.15 -31.86
C TYR A 227 9.87 -8.01 -32.78
N GLY A 228 9.95 -9.33 -32.58
CA GLY A 228 10.70 -10.26 -33.43
C GLY A 228 12.21 -10.07 -33.36
N ARG A 229 12.74 -9.54 -32.26
CA ARG A 229 14.16 -9.26 -32.06
C ARG A 229 14.52 -9.32 -30.58
N LYS A 230 15.79 -9.69 -30.26
CA LYS A 230 16.29 -9.63 -28.90
C LYS A 230 16.46 -8.20 -28.43
N PHE A 231 16.21 -7.99 -27.15
CA PHE A 231 16.53 -6.73 -26.50
C PHE A 231 18.03 -6.68 -26.22
N GLU A 232 18.74 -5.71 -26.79
CA GLU A 232 20.15 -5.45 -26.53
C GLU A 232 20.27 -4.22 -25.64
N ASP A 233 20.83 -4.39 -24.44
CA ASP A 233 20.93 -3.36 -23.41
C ASP A 233 22.03 -2.31 -23.67
N SER A 234 22.63 -2.30 -24.87
CA SER A 234 23.72 -1.38 -25.19
C SER A 234 23.20 0.04 -25.45
N GLU A 235 23.69 1.01 -24.67
CA GLU A 235 23.39 2.46 -24.85
C GLU A 235 23.73 3.00 -26.26
N GLN A 236 24.46 2.25 -27.08
CA GLN A 236 24.91 2.65 -28.41
C GLN A 236 23.86 2.50 -29.51
N HIS A 237 22.76 1.79 -29.29
CA HIS A 237 21.71 1.56 -30.28
C HIS A 237 20.46 2.44 -30.08
N ARG A 238 20.64 3.71 -29.67
CA ARG A 238 19.55 4.72 -29.65
C ARG A 238 19.01 5.08 -31.03
N GLU A 239 19.74 4.75 -32.10
CA GLU A 239 19.14 4.79 -33.43
C GLU A 239 18.19 3.60 -33.55
N TYR A 240 16.93 3.89 -33.58
CA TYR A 240 15.87 3.02 -34.09
C TYR A 240 16.27 2.63 -35.52
N SER A 241 17.28 1.81 -35.65
CA SER A 241 17.60 1.19 -36.91
C SER A 241 16.39 0.36 -37.25
N GLY A 242 15.58 0.92 -38.14
CA GLY A 242 14.43 0.26 -38.74
C GLY A 242 14.83 -0.97 -39.52
N GLY A 243 15.49 -1.93 -38.81
CA GLY A 243 15.70 -3.25 -39.36
C GLY A 243 14.31 -3.83 -39.62
N ASN A 244 14.01 -4.13 -40.88
CA ASN A 244 12.79 -4.78 -41.33
C ASN A 244 12.70 -6.22 -40.71
N ASN A 245 12.57 -6.33 -39.39
CA ASN A 245 12.17 -7.60 -38.77
C ASN A 245 10.64 -7.69 -38.84
N ASN A 246 10.15 -8.06 -40.03
CA ASN A 246 8.74 -8.31 -40.34
C ASN A 246 8.18 -9.55 -39.62
N ASN A 247 8.88 -10.07 -38.60
CA ASN A 247 8.56 -11.33 -37.95
C ASN A 247 7.90 -11.18 -36.57
N GLY A 248 7.93 -10.00 -35.95
CA GLY A 248 7.31 -9.78 -34.63
C GLY A 248 5.79 -9.84 -34.68
N TRP A 249 5.21 -10.25 -33.55
CA TRP A 249 3.75 -10.36 -33.39
C TRP A 249 3.01 -9.08 -33.80
N LEU A 250 3.46 -7.92 -33.27
CA LEU A 250 2.80 -6.63 -33.52
C LEU A 250 2.79 -6.26 -35.02
N TYR A 251 3.90 -6.50 -35.71
CA TYR A 251 3.96 -6.22 -37.15
C TYR A 251 2.99 -7.11 -37.95
N LYS A 252 2.95 -8.41 -37.66
CA LYS A 252 2.05 -9.38 -38.29
C LYS A 252 0.58 -9.00 -38.01
N PHE A 253 0.26 -8.69 -36.76
CA PHE A 253 -1.08 -8.28 -36.35
C PHE A 253 -1.54 -7.04 -37.09
N LEU A 254 -0.73 -5.97 -37.14
CA LEU A 254 -1.07 -4.73 -37.87
C LEU A 254 -1.17 -4.94 -39.36
N THR A 255 -0.32 -5.78 -39.94
CA THR A 255 -0.37 -6.09 -41.38
C THR A 255 -1.67 -6.80 -41.73
N ASN A 256 -2.02 -7.81 -40.96
CA ASN A 256 -3.20 -8.63 -41.19
C ASN A 256 -4.50 -7.85 -40.94
N ILE A 257 -4.57 -7.07 -39.86
CA ILE A 257 -5.75 -6.27 -39.50
C ILE A 257 -6.05 -5.18 -40.53
N ASN A 258 -5.00 -4.58 -41.14
CA ASN A 258 -5.13 -3.56 -42.17
C ASN A 258 -5.24 -4.13 -43.58
N SER A 259 -5.23 -5.45 -43.74
CA SER A 259 -5.48 -6.09 -45.06
C SER A 259 -6.90 -5.79 -45.54
N PRO A 260 -7.09 -5.46 -46.80
CA PRO A 260 -8.42 -5.25 -47.41
C PRO A 260 -9.41 -6.42 -47.16
N SER A 261 -8.89 -7.63 -46.98
CA SER A 261 -9.68 -8.84 -46.72
C SER A 261 -10.05 -9.06 -45.24
N SER A 262 -9.52 -8.26 -44.34
CA SER A 262 -9.73 -8.48 -42.88
C SER A 262 -11.15 -8.22 -42.42
N ASN A 263 -11.93 -7.43 -43.13
CA ASN A 263 -13.26 -6.92 -42.73
C ASN A 263 -13.24 -6.13 -41.40
N ILE A 264 -12.09 -5.60 -40.98
CA ILE A 264 -11.91 -4.81 -39.80
C ILE A 264 -11.60 -3.35 -40.18
N LYS A 265 -12.15 -2.42 -39.41
CA LYS A 265 -11.87 -1.00 -39.53
C LYS A 265 -11.44 -0.43 -38.22
N MET A 266 -10.19 0.02 -38.12
CA MET A 266 -9.71 0.73 -36.95
C MET A 266 -10.36 2.10 -36.82
N LYS A 267 -10.89 2.42 -35.66
CA LYS A 267 -11.64 3.64 -35.36
C LYS A 267 -11.16 4.27 -34.06
N LEU A 268 -11.34 5.58 -33.97
CA LEU A 268 -11.20 6.30 -32.67
C LEU A 268 -12.57 6.40 -31.97
N PRO A 269 -12.62 6.45 -30.64
CA PRO A 269 -13.86 6.58 -29.88
C PRO A 269 -14.71 7.77 -30.29
N SER A 270 -14.09 8.95 -30.51
CA SER A 270 -14.81 10.15 -30.96
C SER A 270 -15.47 9.99 -32.31
N GLU A 271 -14.88 9.23 -33.23
CA GLU A 271 -15.49 8.93 -34.54
C GLU A 271 -16.76 8.11 -34.37
N LEU A 272 -16.67 7.02 -33.58
CA LEU A 272 -17.80 6.12 -33.33
C LEU A 272 -18.96 6.82 -32.62
N ILE A 273 -18.65 7.66 -31.61
CA ILE A 273 -19.66 8.44 -30.90
C ILE A 273 -20.40 9.36 -31.87
N GLY A 274 -19.70 9.93 -32.84
CA GLY A 274 -20.29 10.80 -33.86
C GLY A 274 -21.14 10.06 -34.92
N GLU A 275 -20.87 8.78 -35.17
CA GLU A 275 -21.59 7.96 -36.15
C GLU A 275 -22.88 7.33 -35.61
N ILE A 276 -23.02 7.18 -34.27
CA ILE A 276 -24.15 6.49 -33.64
C ILE A 276 -25.18 7.49 -33.11
N SER A 277 -26.42 7.38 -33.60
CA SER A 277 -27.52 8.28 -33.23
C SER A 277 -28.27 7.86 -31.96
N SER A 278 -28.28 6.57 -31.60
CA SER A 278 -28.95 6.08 -30.40
C SER A 278 -28.08 5.07 -29.64
N ARG A 279 -28.17 5.08 -28.32
CA ARG A 279 -27.40 4.20 -27.41
C ARG A 279 -28.35 3.54 -26.43
N GLN A 280 -27.98 2.35 -25.98
CA GLN A 280 -28.68 1.66 -24.90
C GLN A 280 -28.26 2.28 -23.56
N LEU A 281 -29.24 2.63 -22.72
CA LEU A 281 -28.97 3.08 -21.35
C LEU A 281 -28.59 1.88 -20.49
N VAL A 282 -27.58 2.07 -19.61
CA VAL A 282 -27.14 1.08 -18.62
C VAL A 282 -26.76 1.77 -17.32
N TYR A 283 -27.05 1.12 -16.19
CA TYR A 283 -26.57 1.51 -14.88
C TYR A 283 -25.68 0.40 -14.32
N LEU A 284 -24.42 0.70 -14.14
CA LEU A 284 -23.46 -0.27 -13.67
C LEU A 284 -23.34 -0.22 -12.13
N PRO A 285 -23.23 -1.38 -11.44
CA PRO A 285 -22.96 -1.42 -10.01
C PRO A 285 -21.56 -0.91 -9.72
N MET A 286 -21.29 -0.57 -8.44
CA MET A 286 -19.93 -0.33 -7.98
C MET A 286 -19.11 -1.60 -8.18
N SER A 287 -18.08 -1.52 -9.03
CA SER A 287 -17.33 -2.69 -9.49
C SER A 287 -16.01 -2.32 -10.14
N SER A 288 -15.27 -3.33 -10.55
CA SER A 288 -14.11 -3.24 -11.43
C SER A 288 -14.07 -4.48 -12.34
N TYR A 289 -12.91 -4.75 -12.96
CA TYR A 289 -12.70 -5.99 -13.69
C TYR A 289 -12.76 -7.22 -12.75
N ARG A 290 -12.90 -8.38 -13.34
CA ARG A 290 -13.21 -9.63 -12.61
C ARG A 290 -12.20 -9.96 -11.53
N GLU A 291 -10.91 -9.89 -11.84
CA GLU A 291 -9.80 -10.26 -10.96
C GLU A 291 -9.70 -9.31 -9.76
N MET A 292 -9.94 -8.02 -9.97
CA MET A 292 -10.02 -7.05 -8.89
C MET A 292 -11.09 -7.44 -7.86
N GLY A 293 -12.26 -7.88 -8.34
CA GLY A 293 -13.33 -8.36 -7.47
C GLY A 293 -12.93 -9.58 -6.65
N GLU A 294 -12.08 -10.46 -7.19
CA GLU A 294 -11.51 -11.60 -6.46
C GLU A 294 -10.51 -11.17 -5.39
N TRP A 295 -9.56 -10.31 -5.76
CA TRP A 295 -8.47 -9.88 -4.86
C TRP A 295 -8.96 -9.12 -3.64
N THR A 296 -10.08 -8.43 -3.76
CA THR A 296 -10.69 -7.68 -2.65
C THR A 296 -11.42 -8.57 -1.64
N LEU A 297 -11.59 -9.85 -1.91
CA LEU A 297 -12.26 -10.79 -1.00
C LEU A 297 -11.27 -11.35 0.03
N PRO A 298 -11.71 -11.54 1.29
CA PRO A 298 -10.92 -12.29 2.25
C PRO A 298 -10.60 -13.68 1.70
N VAL A 299 -9.41 -14.15 1.98
CA VAL A 299 -8.83 -15.38 1.44
C VAL A 299 -9.79 -16.59 1.49
N GLU A 300 -10.43 -16.85 2.64
CA GLU A 300 -11.40 -17.95 2.77
C GLU A 300 -12.62 -17.82 1.84
N LYS A 301 -13.04 -16.59 1.54
CA LYS A 301 -14.16 -16.33 0.63
C LYS A 301 -13.74 -16.38 -0.82
N ARG A 302 -12.49 -16.03 -1.12
CA ARG A 302 -11.92 -16.07 -2.46
C ARG A 302 -11.99 -17.49 -3.04
N PHE A 303 -11.65 -18.53 -2.28
CA PHE A 303 -11.79 -19.92 -2.74
C PHE A 303 -13.20 -20.31 -3.13
N LYS A 304 -14.18 -19.92 -2.31
CA LYS A 304 -15.58 -20.20 -2.63
C LYS A 304 -16.03 -19.47 -3.88
N TYR A 305 -15.53 -18.25 -4.06
CA TYR A 305 -15.80 -17.43 -5.24
C TYR A 305 -15.21 -18.09 -6.49
N ILE A 306 -13.92 -18.45 -6.48
CA ILE A 306 -13.22 -19.12 -7.59
C ILE A 306 -13.93 -20.43 -7.94
N TYR A 307 -14.20 -21.28 -6.95
CA TYR A 307 -14.94 -22.53 -7.18
C TYR A 307 -16.31 -22.31 -7.81
N THR A 308 -17.06 -21.29 -7.35
CA THR A 308 -18.39 -20.99 -7.90
C THR A 308 -18.29 -20.43 -9.32
N LYS A 309 -17.29 -19.58 -9.59
CA LYS A 309 -16.99 -19.05 -10.94
C LYS A 309 -16.68 -20.17 -11.93
N GLU A 310 -15.81 -21.10 -11.56
CA GLU A 310 -15.47 -22.26 -12.41
C GLU A 310 -16.68 -23.14 -12.70
N LYS A 311 -17.54 -23.33 -11.71
CA LYS A 311 -18.76 -24.15 -11.86
C LYS A 311 -19.84 -23.48 -12.67
N TYR A 312 -19.93 -22.15 -12.64
CA TYR A 312 -20.94 -21.36 -13.32
C TYR A 312 -20.28 -20.19 -14.08
N PRO A 313 -19.54 -20.49 -15.17
CA PRO A 313 -18.73 -19.48 -15.87
C PRO A 313 -19.56 -18.34 -16.47
N ASP A 314 -20.81 -18.63 -16.85
CA ASP A 314 -21.73 -17.64 -17.42
C ASP A 314 -22.41 -16.74 -16.36
N ALA A 315 -22.25 -17.07 -15.06
CA ALA A 315 -22.77 -16.23 -13.99
C ALA A 315 -21.83 -15.04 -13.76
N ALA A 316 -22.33 -13.83 -13.94
CA ALA A 316 -21.61 -12.60 -13.63
C ALA A 316 -21.57 -12.35 -12.11
N LEU A 317 -20.87 -13.23 -11.38
CA LEU A 317 -20.78 -13.17 -9.94
C LEU A 317 -20.03 -11.90 -9.51
N ALA A 318 -20.67 -11.08 -8.70
CA ALA A 318 -20.02 -9.95 -8.07
C ALA A 318 -18.96 -10.44 -7.07
N GLY A 319 -17.75 -9.94 -7.19
CA GLY A 319 -16.71 -10.05 -6.15
C GLY A 319 -16.86 -8.95 -5.10
N GLY A 320 -15.77 -8.60 -4.46
CA GLY A 320 -15.73 -7.42 -3.59
C GLY A 320 -15.54 -6.12 -4.39
N ILE A 321 -15.57 -5.00 -3.70
CA ILE A 321 -15.28 -3.68 -4.25
C ILE A 321 -13.88 -3.21 -3.82
N TRP A 322 -13.26 -2.34 -4.59
CA TRP A 322 -11.88 -1.88 -4.32
C TRP A 322 -11.69 -1.34 -2.88
N HIS A 323 -12.68 -0.66 -2.32
CA HIS A 323 -12.61 -0.15 -0.94
C HIS A 323 -12.42 -1.26 0.12
N ASN A 324 -12.69 -2.52 -0.21
CA ASN A 324 -12.44 -3.63 0.71
C ASN A 324 -10.95 -3.83 1.00
N PHE A 325 -10.04 -3.30 0.17
CA PHE A 325 -8.63 -3.28 0.48
C PHE A 325 -8.30 -2.48 1.74
N PHE A 326 -9.09 -1.48 2.08
CA PHE A 326 -8.92 -0.75 3.36
C PHE A 326 -9.33 -1.58 4.58
N ILE A 327 -10.20 -2.56 4.40
CA ILE A 327 -10.52 -3.53 5.47
C ILE A 327 -9.41 -4.59 5.56
N HIS A 328 -8.87 -4.95 4.41
CA HIS A 328 -7.88 -6.00 4.26
C HIS A 328 -6.49 -5.57 4.72
N TYR A 329 -6.09 -4.34 4.40
CA TYR A 329 -4.82 -3.74 4.74
C TYR A 329 -5.01 -2.54 5.69
N PRO A 330 -4.89 -2.75 7.02
CA PRO A 330 -5.03 -1.67 8.01
C PRO A 330 -4.06 -0.51 7.77
N GLU A 331 -2.85 -0.80 7.26
CA GLU A 331 -1.84 0.20 6.92
C GLU A 331 -2.32 1.10 5.77
N SER A 332 -2.92 0.51 4.74
CA SER A 332 -3.54 1.26 3.64
C SER A 332 -4.69 2.13 4.14
N ASN A 333 -5.52 1.59 5.04
CA ASN A 333 -6.62 2.32 5.64
C ASN A 333 -6.12 3.54 6.43
N LEU A 334 -5.15 3.36 7.31
CA LEU A 334 -4.54 4.45 8.10
C LEU A 334 -3.96 5.54 7.18
N LEU A 335 -3.19 5.13 6.16
CA LEU A 335 -2.60 6.05 5.19
C LEU A 335 -3.68 6.84 4.44
N HIS A 336 -4.72 6.16 3.97
CA HIS A 336 -5.84 6.77 3.26
C HIS A 336 -6.62 7.76 4.12
N LYS A 337 -6.94 7.42 5.37
CA LYS A 337 -7.67 8.32 6.27
C LYS A 337 -6.83 9.54 6.65
N ARG A 338 -5.53 9.38 6.87
CA ARG A 338 -4.61 10.51 7.08
C ARG A 338 -4.60 11.45 5.85
N MET A 339 -4.57 10.89 4.64
CA MET A 339 -4.63 11.67 3.39
C MET A 339 -5.96 12.41 3.24
N LEU A 340 -7.10 11.75 3.49
CA LEU A 340 -8.42 12.38 3.43
C LEU A 340 -8.55 13.51 4.46
N TYR A 341 -8.08 13.30 5.68
CA TYR A 341 -8.07 14.31 6.73
C TYR A 341 -7.25 15.54 6.32
N LEU A 342 -6.04 15.33 5.81
CA LEU A 342 -5.20 16.44 5.33
C LEU A 342 -5.85 17.17 4.16
N SER A 343 -6.45 16.46 3.20
CA SER A 343 -7.18 17.08 2.09
C SER A 343 -8.32 17.96 2.59
N SER A 344 -9.11 17.49 3.57
CA SER A 344 -10.18 18.26 4.20
C SER A 344 -9.66 19.55 4.86
N LYS A 345 -8.54 19.48 5.58
CA LYS A 345 -7.88 20.66 6.19
C LYS A 345 -7.43 21.68 5.14
N ILE A 346 -6.83 21.20 4.06
CA ILE A 346 -6.37 22.07 2.95
C ILE A 346 -7.57 22.77 2.29
N ASN A 347 -8.66 22.04 2.07
CA ASN A 347 -9.87 22.63 1.52
C ASN A 347 -10.51 23.66 2.47
N SER A 348 -10.53 23.40 3.77
CA SER A 348 -10.97 24.36 4.77
C SER A 348 -10.11 25.61 4.81
N LEU A 349 -8.78 25.45 4.69
CA LEU A 349 -7.84 26.57 4.60
C LEU A 349 -8.08 27.42 3.36
N LYS A 350 -8.36 26.79 2.20
CA LYS A 350 -8.68 27.45 0.95
C LYS A 350 -10.00 28.25 1.04
N ILE A 351 -11.02 27.69 1.71
CA ILE A 351 -12.29 28.38 1.92
C ILE A 351 -12.07 29.62 2.78
N LYS A 352 -11.24 29.53 3.85
CA LYS A 352 -10.92 30.63 4.73
C LYS A 352 -10.05 31.71 4.06
N PHE A 353 -9.14 31.31 3.17
CA PHE A 353 -8.16 32.18 2.48
C PHE A 353 -8.12 31.85 0.97
N PRO A 354 -9.10 32.30 0.16
CA PRO A 354 -9.19 31.93 -1.26
C PRO A 354 -7.97 32.34 -2.10
N GLU A 355 -7.26 33.38 -1.70
CA GLU A 355 -6.06 33.90 -2.39
C GLU A 355 -4.89 32.93 -2.43
N ILE A 356 -4.88 31.89 -1.58
CA ILE A 356 -3.78 30.92 -1.50
C ILE A 356 -3.55 30.15 -2.78
N GLU A 357 -4.56 29.99 -3.64
CA GLU A 357 -4.42 29.26 -4.92
C GLU A 357 -3.30 29.79 -5.82
N ASN A 358 -2.99 31.07 -5.69
CA ASN A 358 -1.92 31.72 -6.47
C ASN A 358 -0.53 31.53 -5.87
N LEU A 359 -0.42 31.12 -4.60
CA LEU A 359 0.86 30.96 -3.90
C LEU A 359 1.60 29.71 -4.38
N SER A 360 2.92 29.84 -4.55
CA SER A 360 3.79 28.69 -4.85
C SER A 360 3.75 27.63 -3.75
N ASP A 361 3.70 28.08 -2.48
CA ASP A 361 3.63 27.21 -1.30
C ASP A 361 2.39 26.29 -1.35
N TYR A 362 1.23 26.84 -1.74
CA TYR A 362 0.01 26.07 -1.92
C TYR A 362 0.10 25.08 -3.09
N LYS A 363 0.71 25.49 -4.20
CA LYS A 363 0.92 24.60 -5.34
C LYS A 363 1.81 23.41 -4.99
N ASN A 364 2.92 23.66 -4.27
CA ASN A 364 3.81 22.60 -3.80
C ASN A 364 3.11 21.66 -2.82
N LEU A 365 2.34 22.23 -1.87
CA LEU A 365 1.48 21.46 -0.98
C LEU A 365 0.53 20.51 -1.73
N LYS A 366 -0.20 21.04 -2.74
CA LYS A 366 -1.15 20.24 -3.53
C LYS A 366 -0.47 19.16 -4.36
N ILE A 367 0.72 19.42 -4.91
CA ILE A 367 1.51 18.41 -5.65
C ILE A 367 1.83 17.22 -4.73
N GLU A 368 2.34 17.48 -3.53
CA GLU A 368 2.69 16.40 -2.60
C GLU A 368 1.42 15.66 -2.10
N LEU A 369 0.31 16.36 -1.84
CA LEU A 369 -0.97 15.71 -1.55
C LEU A 369 -1.40 14.78 -2.69
N PHE A 370 -1.34 15.24 -3.94
CA PHE A 370 -1.77 14.45 -5.10
C PHE A 370 -0.88 13.24 -5.35
N LYS A 371 0.43 13.34 -5.13
CA LYS A 371 1.33 12.18 -5.16
C LYS A 371 0.96 11.15 -4.11
N SER A 372 0.56 11.60 -2.90
CA SER A 372 0.13 10.68 -1.84
C SER A 372 -1.20 9.96 -2.15
N GLN A 373 -1.90 10.37 -3.21
CA GLN A 373 -3.15 9.75 -3.70
C GLN A 373 -2.91 8.71 -4.80
N ALA A 374 -1.65 8.50 -5.24
CA ALA A 374 -1.32 7.48 -6.24
C ALA A 374 -1.76 6.10 -5.74
N ASN A 375 -2.44 5.35 -6.62
CA ASN A 375 -3.15 4.13 -6.20
C ASN A 375 -2.24 2.97 -5.82
N ASP A 376 -1.10 2.83 -6.47
CA ASP A 376 -0.26 1.63 -6.51
C ASP A 376 0.09 1.08 -5.12
N ALA A 377 0.30 1.95 -4.13
CA ALA A 377 0.70 1.56 -2.79
C ALA A 377 -0.47 1.36 -1.81
N TYR A 378 -1.72 1.40 -2.26
CA TYR A 378 -2.91 1.19 -1.41
C TYR A 378 -3.49 -0.21 -1.50
N TRP A 379 -3.08 -0.99 -2.47
CA TRP A 379 -3.64 -2.30 -2.74
C TRP A 379 -2.60 -3.25 -3.35
N HIS A 380 -2.99 -4.49 -3.56
CA HIS A 380 -2.15 -5.48 -4.20
C HIS A 380 -2.96 -6.30 -5.20
N GLY A 381 -2.38 -6.52 -6.36
CA GLY A 381 -2.82 -7.44 -7.38
C GLY A 381 -1.68 -8.37 -7.78
N VAL A 382 -1.17 -8.24 -9.00
CA VAL A 382 -0.11 -9.11 -9.55
C VAL A 382 1.29 -8.52 -9.38
N PHE A 383 1.41 -7.20 -9.22
CA PHE A 383 2.70 -6.49 -9.27
C PHE A 383 3.17 -5.95 -7.90
N GLY A 384 3.16 -6.73 -6.88
CA GLY A 384 3.70 -6.34 -5.59
C GLY A 384 2.93 -5.22 -4.85
N GLY A 385 2.60 -4.11 -5.51
CA GLY A 385 1.74 -3.05 -4.95
C GLY A 385 2.16 -2.60 -3.55
N ILE A 386 1.22 -2.72 -2.58
CA ILE A 386 1.45 -2.37 -1.17
C ILE A 386 2.60 -3.15 -0.50
N TYR A 387 2.96 -4.32 -1.02
CA TYR A 387 4.10 -5.11 -0.51
C TYR A 387 5.45 -4.48 -0.83
N LEU A 388 5.53 -3.54 -1.79
CA LEU A 388 6.77 -2.89 -2.19
C LEU A 388 7.07 -1.68 -1.30
N PRO A 389 8.09 -1.74 -0.42
CA PRO A 389 8.36 -0.68 0.55
C PRO A 389 8.65 0.67 -0.09
N HIS A 390 9.34 0.69 -1.24
CA HIS A 390 9.69 1.92 -1.93
C HIS A 390 8.44 2.68 -2.43
N LEU A 391 7.40 1.98 -2.90
CA LEU A 391 6.15 2.59 -3.33
C LEU A 391 5.36 3.15 -2.14
N ARG A 392 5.18 2.35 -1.06
CA ARG A 392 4.51 2.84 0.16
C ARG A 392 5.18 4.06 0.73
N ARG A 393 6.52 4.01 0.89
CA ARG A 393 7.30 5.13 1.43
C ARG A 393 7.27 6.36 0.54
N ALA A 394 7.20 6.21 -0.77
CA ALA A 394 7.10 7.35 -1.69
C ALA A 394 5.81 8.14 -1.43
N ILE A 395 4.66 7.48 -1.34
CA ILE A 395 3.39 8.16 -1.07
C ILE A 395 3.28 8.64 0.38
N GLN A 396 3.80 7.89 1.36
CA GLN A 396 3.86 8.34 2.74
C GLN A 396 4.75 9.58 2.91
N ASN A 397 5.95 9.58 2.31
CA ASN A 397 6.84 10.76 2.30
C ASN A 397 6.16 11.97 1.66
N SER A 398 5.38 11.78 0.60
CA SER A 398 4.60 12.86 -0.01
C SER A 398 3.51 13.35 0.94
N LEU A 399 2.81 12.47 1.65
CA LEU A 399 1.82 12.85 2.66
C LEU A 399 2.45 13.63 3.83
N ILE A 400 3.60 13.17 4.34
CA ILE A 400 4.36 13.83 5.39
C ILE A 400 4.78 15.24 4.94
N LYS A 401 5.35 15.38 3.74
CA LYS A 401 5.74 16.67 3.15
C LYS A 401 4.55 17.61 3.00
N ALA A 402 3.42 17.09 2.50
CA ALA A 402 2.19 17.85 2.36
C ALA A 402 1.69 18.36 3.72
N SER A 403 1.74 17.52 4.76
CA SER A 403 1.39 17.93 6.14
C SER A 403 2.29 19.05 6.67
N VAL A 404 3.61 18.95 6.44
CA VAL A 404 4.57 20.01 6.82
C VAL A 404 4.30 21.30 6.05
N TYR A 405 4.08 21.24 4.74
CA TYR A 405 3.75 22.41 3.93
C TYR A 405 2.43 23.05 4.34
N TYR A 406 1.44 22.23 4.70
CA TYR A 406 0.16 22.71 5.23
C TYR A 406 0.38 23.51 6.54
N ASP A 407 1.13 22.95 7.49
CA ASP A 407 1.35 23.58 8.77
C ASP A 407 2.12 24.92 8.62
N LEU A 408 3.15 24.95 7.77
CA LEU A 408 3.90 26.18 7.47
C LEU A 408 3.05 27.25 6.80
N LEU A 409 2.23 26.86 5.81
CA LEU A 409 1.33 27.77 5.09
C LEU A 409 0.23 28.31 6.01
N ALA A 410 -0.40 27.45 6.80
CA ALA A 410 -1.44 27.84 7.75
C ALA A 410 -0.92 28.82 8.79
N ASP A 411 0.28 28.55 9.37
CA ASP A 411 0.90 29.44 10.35
C ASP A 411 1.28 30.81 9.73
N LYS A 412 1.73 30.83 8.48
CA LYS A 412 2.02 32.05 7.73
C LYS A 412 0.78 32.91 7.51
N LEU A 413 -0.33 32.27 7.11
CA LEU A 413 -1.59 32.95 6.84
C LEU A 413 -2.26 33.47 8.12
N MET A 414 -2.30 32.69 9.19
CA MET A 414 -2.85 33.11 10.47
C MET A 414 -2.12 34.34 11.00
N ARG A 415 -0.79 34.34 10.98
CA ARG A 415 0.02 35.51 11.37
C ARG A 415 -0.25 36.74 10.50
N ALA A 416 -0.34 36.57 9.18
CA ALA A 416 -0.60 37.66 8.25
C ALA A 416 -1.98 38.33 8.47
N HIS A 417 -2.95 37.60 9.01
CA HIS A 417 -4.30 38.09 9.31
C HIS A 417 -4.52 38.46 10.79
N GLY A 418 -3.43 38.56 11.58
CA GLY A 418 -3.50 39.00 12.97
C GLY A 418 -4.00 37.97 13.98
N ASP A 419 -4.15 36.73 13.59
CA ASP A 419 -4.51 35.63 14.47
C ASP A 419 -3.26 35.06 15.17
N ASN A 420 -2.92 35.63 16.33
CA ASN A 420 -1.78 35.20 17.13
C ASN A 420 -2.05 33.99 18.03
N SER A 421 -3.17 33.28 17.85
CA SER A 421 -3.54 32.10 18.64
C SER A 421 -2.65 30.87 18.38
N GLY A 422 -1.79 30.91 17.35
CA GLY A 422 -0.77 29.89 17.10
C GLY A 422 0.42 30.05 18.08
N ASN A 423 0.71 29.04 18.89
CA ASN A 423 1.89 28.99 19.77
C ASN A 423 3.17 29.32 19.00
N GLY A 424 3.76 30.52 19.33
CA GLY A 424 4.82 31.14 18.58
C GLY A 424 6.11 30.35 18.51
N GLY A 425 6.31 29.62 17.43
CA GLY A 425 7.64 29.23 16.97
C GLY A 425 8.31 30.42 16.25
N SER A 426 9.61 30.56 16.40
CA SER A 426 10.43 31.52 15.63
C SER A 426 10.16 31.36 14.12
N SER A 427 10.25 32.46 13.37
CA SER A 427 10.03 32.53 11.91
C SER A 427 10.70 31.35 11.18
N GLY A 428 9.89 30.40 10.69
CA GLY A 428 10.34 29.24 9.91
C GLY A 428 10.27 27.88 10.62
N SER A 429 9.79 27.78 11.87
CA SER A 429 9.56 26.50 12.55
C SER A 429 8.05 26.18 12.62
N VAL A 430 7.70 24.92 12.39
CA VAL A 430 6.36 24.39 12.60
C VAL A 430 6.05 24.47 14.09
N GLY A 431 4.98 25.17 14.46
CA GLY A 431 4.45 25.15 15.83
C GLY A 431 3.96 23.76 16.22
N THR A 432 3.88 23.51 17.50
CA THR A 432 3.34 22.24 18.02
C THR A 432 1.83 22.18 17.81
N LYS A 433 1.32 21.07 17.24
CA LYS A 433 -0.09 20.89 16.89
C LYS A 433 -0.61 19.54 17.34
N ILE A 434 -1.85 19.51 17.78
CA ILE A 434 -2.60 18.30 18.10
C ILE A 434 -3.86 18.30 17.24
N ASP A 435 -4.06 17.26 16.47
CA ASP A 435 -5.33 16.97 15.80
C ASP A 435 -5.96 15.71 16.41
N ILE A 436 -7.27 15.69 16.47
CA ILE A 436 -8.04 14.56 17.01
C ILE A 436 -8.99 14.12 15.91
N PHE A 437 -8.87 12.87 15.51
CA PHE A 437 -9.65 12.29 14.42
C PHE A 437 -9.58 10.75 14.49
N ASP A 438 -10.59 10.08 13.97
CA ASP A 438 -10.60 8.62 13.79
C ASP A 438 -9.79 8.27 12.53
N PHE A 439 -8.48 8.03 12.72
CA PHE A 439 -7.52 7.82 11.62
C PHE A 439 -7.50 6.39 11.07
N ASP A 440 -8.07 5.42 11.76
CA ASP A 440 -8.17 4.04 11.28
C ASP A 440 -9.63 3.58 11.04
N ALA A 441 -10.58 4.47 11.27
CA ALA A 441 -12.01 4.29 11.03
C ALA A 441 -12.61 3.12 11.84
N ASP A 442 -12.20 2.97 13.10
CA ASP A 442 -12.73 1.96 14.02
C ASP A 442 -13.80 2.52 15.00
N GLY A 443 -14.05 3.84 14.95
CA GLY A 443 -15.02 4.55 15.77
C GLY A 443 -14.41 5.12 17.07
N GLU A 444 -13.13 4.91 17.34
CA GLU A 444 -12.38 5.57 18.41
C GLU A 444 -11.62 6.79 17.84
N LEU A 445 -11.17 7.67 18.70
CA LEU A 445 -10.43 8.85 18.28
C LEU A 445 -8.95 8.71 18.61
N GLU A 446 -8.10 8.89 17.60
CA GLU A 446 -6.67 9.00 17.75
C GLU A 446 -6.23 10.45 17.87
N TYR A 447 -5.01 10.63 18.38
CA TYR A 447 -4.34 11.90 18.54
C TYR A 447 -3.13 11.99 17.62
N GLN A 448 -3.19 12.83 16.59
CA GLN A 448 -2.01 13.17 15.81
C GLN A 448 -1.30 14.34 16.45
N VAL A 449 -0.09 14.10 16.98
CA VAL A 449 0.78 15.14 17.53
C VAL A 449 1.87 15.48 16.53
N ARG A 450 2.15 16.78 16.33
CA ARG A 450 3.16 17.25 15.37
C ARG A 450 4.00 18.35 15.97
N ASN A 451 5.31 18.23 15.83
CA ASN A 451 6.29 19.28 16.12
C ASN A 451 7.30 19.41 14.97
N GLN A 452 8.37 20.19 15.17
CA GLN A 452 9.40 20.40 14.14
C GLN A 452 10.27 19.15 13.82
N PHE A 453 10.16 18.07 14.58
CA PHE A 453 10.97 16.86 14.43
C PHE A 453 10.10 15.65 14.08
N TRP A 454 8.88 15.55 14.62
CA TRP A 454 8.07 14.36 14.56
C TRP A 454 6.61 14.64 14.26
N GLN A 455 5.99 13.69 13.56
CA GLN A 455 4.55 13.51 13.48
C GLN A 455 4.25 12.11 14.00
N ALA A 456 3.39 11.99 14.98
CA ALA A 456 3.02 10.70 15.54
C ALA A 456 1.51 10.59 15.66
N VAL A 457 0.96 9.39 15.43
CA VAL A 457 -0.45 9.07 15.68
C VAL A 457 -0.50 8.11 16.87
N TYR A 458 -1.15 8.55 17.93
CA TYR A 458 -1.30 7.83 19.17
C TYR A 458 -2.73 7.31 19.30
N LYS A 459 -2.87 5.99 19.53
CA LYS A 459 -4.14 5.30 19.80
C LYS A 459 -4.31 5.06 21.29
N PRO A 460 -5.29 5.74 21.96
CA PRO A 460 -5.41 5.74 23.41
C PRO A 460 -5.81 4.39 24.00
N SER A 461 -6.75 3.67 23.37
CA SER A 461 -7.33 2.43 23.92
C SER A 461 -6.30 1.34 24.19
N VAL A 462 -5.24 1.30 23.37
CA VAL A 462 -4.13 0.34 23.47
C VAL A 462 -2.80 0.99 23.85
N SER A 463 -2.78 2.32 24.00
CA SER A 463 -1.58 3.12 24.31
C SER A 463 -0.42 2.88 23.34
N GLN A 464 -0.73 2.88 22.05
CA GLN A 464 0.22 2.57 20.98
C GLN A 464 0.49 3.78 20.09
N LEU A 465 1.72 3.87 19.56
CA LEU A 465 2.03 4.74 18.43
C LEU A 465 1.82 3.94 17.14
N ILE A 466 0.71 4.20 16.45
CA ILE A 466 0.35 3.52 15.20
C ILE A 466 0.97 4.17 13.96
N ALA A 467 1.50 5.38 14.08
CA ALA A 467 2.38 6.01 13.10
C ALA A 467 3.44 6.85 13.81
N LEU A 468 4.65 6.87 13.28
CA LEU A 468 5.75 7.69 13.75
C LEU A 468 6.60 8.14 12.56
N ASP A 469 6.56 9.45 12.26
CA ASP A 469 7.21 10.03 11.11
C ASP A 469 8.23 11.09 11.54
N TYR A 470 9.45 11.01 11.02
CA TYR A 470 10.47 12.02 11.20
C TYR A 470 10.41 13.09 10.11
N VAL A 471 10.46 14.38 10.49
CA VAL A 471 10.20 15.51 9.56
C VAL A 471 11.27 16.61 9.59
N ALA A 472 12.33 16.44 10.37
CA ALA A 472 13.27 17.52 10.61
C ALA A 472 14.27 17.77 9.46
N LYS A 473 14.64 19.03 9.29
CA LYS A 473 15.77 19.47 8.43
C LYS A 473 15.69 19.03 6.95
N GLY A 474 14.46 18.94 6.41
CA GLY A 474 14.25 18.52 5.02
C GLY A 474 14.37 17.00 4.82
N MET A 475 14.55 16.23 5.87
CA MET A 475 14.45 14.78 5.86
C MET A 475 13.03 14.38 6.25
N THR A 476 12.49 13.37 5.57
CA THR A 476 11.24 12.72 5.96
C THR A 476 11.47 11.22 5.99
N ASN A 477 11.01 10.55 7.03
CA ASN A 477 11.05 9.11 7.13
C ASN A 477 9.86 8.57 7.93
N PRO A 478 9.03 7.72 7.33
CA PRO A 478 7.94 7.04 8.02
C PRO A 478 8.47 5.85 8.82
N PHE A 479 9.02 6.06 10.01
CA PHE A 479 9.53 4.99 10.85
C PHE A 479 8.46 3.97 11.26
N GLY A 480 7.20 4.39 11.31
CA GLY A 480 6.06 3.55 11.60
C GLY A 480 5.46 2.84 10.37
N ASP A 481 6.11 2.89 9.20
CA ASP A 481 5.70 2.13 8.02
C ASP A 481 6.08 0.66 8.17
N ILE A 482 5.21 -0.12 8.78
CA ILE A 482 5.43 -1.53 9.05
C ILE A 482 4.32 -2.32 8.37
N PHE A 483 4.70 -3.25 7.50
CA PHE A 483 3.79 -4.08 6.75
C PHE A 483 4.17 -5.55 6.93
N CYS A 484 3.21 -6.38 7.34
CA CYS A 484 3.48 -7.78 7.69
C CYS A 484 2.43 -8.78 7.18
N LEU A 485 1.42 -8.32 6.47
CA LEU A 485 0.36 -9.20 6.00
C LEU A 485 0.80 -10.05 4.80
N HIS A 486 0.42 -11.33 4.79
CA HIS A 486 0.77 -12.32 3.76
C HIS A 486 -0.45 -13.07 3.24
N ASP A 487 -1.51 -12.46 2.91
CA ASP A 487 -2.76 -13.20 2.77
C ASP A 487 -2.98 -13.92 1.44
N GLU A 488 -2.37 -13.43 0.35
CA GLU A 488 -2.63 -14.02 -0.97
C GLU A 488 -1.84 -15.27 -1.26
N TYR A 489 -0.63 -15.26 -0.77
CA TYR A 489 0.36 -16.25 -1.13
C TYR A 489 0.31 -17.48 -0.24
N ASP A 490 -0.16 -17.30 0.99
CA ASP A 490 -0.27 -18.37 2.00
C ASP A 490 -1.00 -19.59 1.46
N LEU A 491 -2.03 -19.37 0.69
CA LEU A 491 -2.90 -20.44 0.21
C LEU A 491 -2.34 -21.19 -0.99
N HIS A 492 -1.63 -20.49 -1.88
CA HIS A 492 -0.96 -21.15 -3.00
C HIS A 492 0.17 -22.03 -2.46
N ILE A 493 0.96 -21.53 -1.52
CA ILE A 493 2.04 -22.28 -0.88
C ILE A 493 1.51 -23.50 -0.12
N ILE A 494 0.46 -23.34 0.69
CA ILE A 494 -0.16 -24.46 1.42
C ILE A 494 -0.77 -25.48 0.45
N LYS A 495 -1.43 -25.02 -0.60
CA LYS A 495 -2.06 -25.90 -1.59
C LYS A 495 -1.03 -26.72 -2.36
N ASP A 496 0.10 -26.10 -2.71
CA ASP A 496 1.17 -26.76 -3.41
C ASP A 496 1.97 -27.71 -2.51
N GLU A 497 2.20 -27.38 -1.25
CA GLU A 497 2.74 -28.32 -0.25
C GLU A 497 1.86 -29.57 -0.11
N LEU A 498 0.54 -29.40 -0.07
CA LEU A 498 -0.41 -30.51 -0.01
C LEU A 498 -0.44 -31.32 -1.30
N ASN A 499 -0.35 -30.68 -2.47
CA ASN A 499 -0.32 -31.37 -3.77
C ASN A 499 1.00 -32.14 -3.98
N ILE A 500 2.13 -31.56 -3.56
CA ILE A 500 3.45 -32.23 -3.61
C ILE A 500 3.46 -33.47 -2.71
N GLN A 501 2.80 -33.40 -1.54
CA GLN A 501 2.67 -34.54 -0.63
C GLN A 501 1.78 -35.65 -1.18
N ASN A 502 0.76 -35.31 -1.98
CA ASN A 502 -0.23 -36.28 -2.49
C ASN A 502 0.14 -36.90 -3.86
N ASN A 503 0.93 -36.23 -4.70
CA ASN A 503 1.33 -36.71 -6.04
C ASN A 503 2.76 -36.32 -6.42
N PRO A 504 3.79 -37.04 -5.93
CA PRO A 504 5.17 -36.68 -6.22
C PRO A 504 5.63 -36.96 -7.68
N GLU A 505 4.86 -37.68 -8.47
CA GLU A 505 5.27 -38.10 -9.83
C GLU A 505 4.68 -37.27 -10.99
N GLU A 506 3.59 -36.52 -10.77
CA GLU A 506 2.96 -35.71 -11.83
C GLU A 506 3.74 -34.44 -12.17
N ASN A 507 4.50 -33.89 -11.24
CA ASN A 507 5.27 -32.66 -11.43
C ASN A 507 6.53 -32.81 -12.33
N LYS A 508 6.91 -33.99 -12.72
CA LYS A 508 8.07 -34.19 -13.62
C LYS A 508 7.76 -34.19 -15.11
N LYS A 509 6.48 -34.16 -15.50
CA LYS A 509 6.07 -34.26 -16.90
C LYS A 509 5.68 -32.95 -17.59
N THR A 510 5.58 -31.84 -16.87
CA THR A 510 5.15 -30.56 -17.45
C THR A 510 6.26 -29.67 -18.01
N GLU A 511 7.53 -30.03 -17.84
CA GLU A 511 8.65 -29.15 -18.27
C GLU A 511 9.14 -29.34 -19.70
N GLU A 512 8.66 -30.33 -20.47
CA GLU A 512 9.37 -30.68 -21.72
C GLU A 512 8.72 -30.25 -23.05
N ASN A 513 7.50 -29.66 -23.11
CA ASN A 513 6.88 -29.46 -24.45
C ASN A 513 5.98 -28.20 -24.64
N GLU A 514 6.17 -27.10 -23.95
CA GLU A 514 5.44 -25.87 -24.34
C GLU A 514 6.38 -24.80 -24.83
N ALA A 515 6.55 -24.81 -26.15
CA ALA A 515 7.39 -23.86 -26.86
C ALA A 515 6.62 -22.60 -27.30
N GLN A 516 7.17 -21.42 -27.02
CA GLN A 516 7.12 -20.21 -27.85
C GLN A 516 5.99 -19.19 -27.68
N VAL A 517 4.90 -19.43 -27.00
CA VAL A 517 3.89 -18.36 -26.72
C VAL A 517 4.12 -17.85 -25.31
N PRO A 518 4.35 -16.53 -25.09
CA PRO A 518 4.48 -16.01 -23.73
C PRO A 518 3.17 -16.24 -22.95
N HIS A 519 3.32 -16.75 -21.75
CA HIS A 519 2.19 -16.87 -20.83
C HIS A 519 1.79 -15.51 -20.26
N THR A 520 0.53 -15.38 -19.87
CA THR A 520 0.10 -14.21 -19.12
C THR A 520 0.78 -14.20 -17.74
N ILE A 521 0.93 -13.04 -17.12
CA ILE A 521 1.47 -12.93 -15.75
C ILE A 521 0.63 -13.71 -14.72
N HIS A 522 -0.63 -14.00 -15.02
CA HIS A 522 -1.50 -14.82 -14.18
C HIS A 522 -1.16 -16.32 -14.23
N ASP A 523 -0.49 -16.77 -15.30
CA ASP A 523 -0.17 -18.19 -15.53
C ASP A 523 1.22 -18.57 -14.96
N ASN A 524 2.07 -17.61 -14.66
CA ASN A 524 3.48 -17.82 -14.29
C ASN A 524 3.76 -17.81 -12.78
N MET A 525 2.81 -18.15 -11.94
CA MET A 525 3.04 -18.21 -10.49
C MET A 525 3.90 -19.42 -10.10
N LYS A 526 5.21 -19.30 -10.23
CA LYS A 526 6.16 -20.29 -9.73
C LYS A 526 6.52 -20.00 -8.29
N ILE A 527 6.30 -20.94 -7.40
CA ILE A 527 6.75 -20.84 -6.01
C ILE A 527 8.26 -21.08 -5.98
N PRO A 528 9.06 -20.18 -5.39
CA PRO A 528 10.50 -20.40 -5.25
C PRO A 528 10.78 -21.68 -4.49
N VAL A 529 11.79 -22.42 -4.97
CA VAL A 529 12.24 -23.62 -4.29
C VAL A 529 12.76 -23.26 -2.89
N GLY A 530 12.14 -23.82 -1.86
CA GLY A 530 12.55 -23.62 -0.46
C GLY A 530 11.62 -22.75 0.38
N LEU A 531 10.55 -22.15 -0.19
CA LEU A 531 9.48 -21.54 0.62
C LEU A 531 8.57 -22.62 1.19
N THR A 532 8.24 -22.47 2.47
CA THR A 532 7.40 -23.39 3.23
C THR A 532 6.34 -22.61 4.01
N SER A 533 5.30 -23.30 4.49
CA SER A 533 4.32 -22.72 5.40
C SER A 533 4.92 -22.10 6.67
N LYS A 534 6.16 -22.42 7.01
CA LYS A 534 6.90 -21.82 8.13
C LYS A 534 7.39 -20.39 7.84
N ASP A 535 7.48 -20.03 6.56
CA ASP A 535 7.88 -18.69 6.12
C ASP A 535 6.70 -17.72 6.13
N LEU A 536 5.50 -18.23 6.42
CA LEU A 536 4.27 -17.44 6.45
C LEU A 536 4.06 -16.88 7.86
N VAL A 537 4.04 -15.57 7.97
CA VAL A 537 3.69 -14.88 9.21
C VAL A 537 2.20 -14.59 9.18
N THR A 538 1.45 -15.12 10.14
CA THR A 538 -0.01 -15.05 10.21
C THR A 538 -0.48 -13.96 11.19
N GLU A 539 0.16 -12.82 11.26
CA GLU A 539 -0.31 -11.74 12.11
C GLU A 539 -1.30 -10.86 11.34
N ASN A 540 -2.55 -10.85 11.82
CA ASN A 540 -3.61 -10.02 11.28
C ASN A 540 -3.72 -8.74 12.11
N GLY A 541 -3.51 -7.59 11.50
CA GLY A 541 -3.72 -6.29 12.10
C GLY A 541 -2.59 -5.29 11.86
N LEU A 542 -2.86 -4.04 12.21
CA LEU A 542 -1.87 -2.97 12.17
C LEU A 542 -0.76 -3.25 13.19
N MET A 543 0.49 -3.33 12.73
CA MET A 543 1.64 -3.42 13.63
C MET A 543 2.08 -2.02 14.08
N PRO A 544 1.94 -1.66 15.34
CA PRO A 544 2.33 -0.36 15.83
C PRO A 544 3.86 -0.24 15.94
N HIS A 545 4.36 0.98 15.86
CA HIS A 545 5.76 1.29 16.15
C HIS A 545 6.16 0.91 17.58
N PHE A 546 5.26 1.12 18.52
CA PHE A 546 5.46 0.77 19.94
C PHE A 546 4.28 -0.06 20.43
N GLN A 547 4.57 -1.18 21.09
CA GLN A 547 3.58 -2.10 21.64
C GLN A 547 4.09 -2.74 22.92
N MET A 548 3.19 -2.91 23.90
CA MET A 548 3.47 -3.66 25.12
C MET A 548 2.55 -4.87 25.19
N LEU A 549 3.13 -6.04 25.40
CA LEU A 549 2.40 -7.29 25.63
C LEU A 549 2.71 -7.86 27.00
N TYR A 550 1.70 -8.46 27.59
CA TYR A 550 1.84 -9.26 28.80
C TYR A 550 1.26 -10.66 28.56
N ASN A 551 2.08 -11.68 28.77
CA ASN A 551 1.75 -13.06 28.39
C ASN A 551 1.23 -13.18 26.94
N GLY A 552 1.84 -12.44 26.01
CA GLY A 552 1.47 -12.46 24.58
C GLY A 552 0.16 -11.74 24.22
N SER A 553 -0.47 -11.03 25.15
CA SER A 553 -1.71 -10.28 24.91
C SER A 553 -1.49 -8.78 25.06
N ASP A 554 -2.19 -7.99 24.25
CA ASP A 554 -2.17 -6.53 24.33
C ASP A 554 -2.68 -6.04 25.69
N LEU A 555 -2.04 -4.98 26.18
CA LEU A 555 -2.43 -4.29 27.40
C LEU A 555 -3.42 -3.17 27.08
N ASN A 556 -4.53 -3.15 27.83
CA ASN A 556 -5.48 -2.04 27.73
C ASN A 556 -5.04 -0.87 28.61
N PHE A 557 -5.00 0.31 28.02
CA PHE A 557 -4.63 1.55 28.69
C PHE A 557 -5.78 2.58 28.64
N ASN A 558 -5.77 3.46 29.65
CA ASN A 558 -6.62 4.64 29.68
C ASN A 558 -5.75 5.89 29.56
N LEU A 559 -6.00 6.71 28.57
CA LEU A 559 -5.34 8.00 28.45
C LEU A 559 -5.69 8.89 29.64
N LYS A 560 -4.69 9.45 30.31
CA LYS A 560 -4.84 10.40 31.43
C LYS A 560 -4.69 11.84 30.97
N SER A 561 -3.63 12.12 30.23
CA SER A 561 -3.39 13.46 29.68
C SER A 561 -2.52 13.43 28.45
N ILE A 562 -2.69 14.46 27.61
CA ILE A 562 -1.72 14.86 26.60
C ILE A 562 -1.36 16.31 26.89
N GLU A 563 -0.14 16.56 27.28
CA GLU A 563 0.38 17.88 27.63
C GLU A 563 1.30 18.38 26.53
N ASN A 564 1.21 19.67 26.22
CA ASN A 564 2.12 20.31 25.27
C ASN A 564 2.87 21.43 26.01
N ASN A 565 4.13 21.21 26.29
CA ASN A 565 5.01 22.14 26.98
C ASN A 565 6.10 22.65 26.02
N ASN A 566 5.84 23.77 25.34
CA ASN A 566 6.80 24.44 24.45
C ASN A 566 7.41 23.55 23.36
N GLY A 567 6.60 22.70 22.71
CA GLY A 567 7.07 21.82 21.62
C GLY A 567 7.41 20.41 22.07
N VAL A 568 7.31 20.13 23.35
CA VAL A 568 7.45 18.81 23.93
C VAL A 568 6.07 18.27 24.24
N PHE A 569 5.70 17.15 23.63
CA PHE A 569 4.48 16.42 23.99
C PHE A 569 4.79 15.40 25.08
N VAL A 570 3.92 15.35 26.08
CA VAL A 570 3.95 14.32 27.11
C VAL A 570 2.59 13.63 27.14
N ILE A 571 2.57 12.37 26.74
CA ILE A 571 1.37 11.52 26.73
C ILE A 571 1.44 10.60 27.95
N LYS A 572 0.45 10.67 28.83
CA LYS A 572 0.37 9.84 30.04
C LYS A 572 -0.81 8.90 29.95
N SER A 573 -0.54 7.62 30.13
CA SER A 573 -1.55 6.56 30.12
C SER A 573 -1.37 5.65 31.32
N GLU A 574 -2.46 5.04 31.75
CA GLU A 574 -2.51 4.11 32.86
C GLU A 574 -3.14 2.79 32.41
N GLY A 575 -2.43 1.70 32.61
CA GLY A 575 -2.87 0.34 32.30
C GLY A 575 -2.92 -0.55 33.54
N PHE A 576 -3.62 -1.68 33.43
CA PHE A 576 -3.72 -2.65 34.50
C PHE A 576 -3.42 -4.03 33.99
N LEU A 577 -2.56 -4.76 34.72
CA LEU A 577 -2.34 -6.19 34.50
C LEU A 577 -3.44 -6.97 35.23
N ARG A 578 -4.03 -7.94 34.54
CA ARG A 578 -4.98 -8.91 35.12
C ARG A 578 -4.26 -10.27 35.25
N GLU A 579 -4.34 -10.89 36.38
CA GLU A 579 -4.09 -12.32 36.48
C GLU A 579 -5.33 -13.07 36.00
N ASP A 580 -5.24 -13.69 34.84
CA ASP A 580 -6.22 -14.70 34.44
C ASP A 580 -5.85 -16.03 35.13
N LYS A 581 -6.79 -16.55 35.89
CA LYS A 581 -6.71 -17.97 36.29
C LYS A 581 -6.72 -18.79 35.01
N GLU A 582 -5.74 -19.67 34.86
CA GLU A 582 -5.64 -20.64 33.78
C GLU A 582 -7.03 -21.20 33.42
N SER A 583 -7.63 -20.74 32.37
CA SER A 583 -8.65 -21.51 31.65
C SER A 583 -7.88 -22.41 30.69
N SER A 584 -7.69 -23.66 31.14
CA SER A 584 -7.32 -24.76 30.24
C SER A 584 -8.43 -24.93 29.21
N GLU A 585 -8.43 -24.13 28.13
CA GLU A 585 -9.28 -24.42 27.00
C GLU A 585 -8.63 -25.54 26.16
N GLU A 586 -9.26 -26.70 26.22
CA GLU A 586 -9.00 -27.78 25.27
C GLU A 586 -9.21 -27.24 23.86
N ILE A 587 -8.14 -27.22 23.08
CA ILE A 587 -8.19 -26.89 21.64
C ILE A 587 -8.91 -28.04 20.95
N ASN A 588 -10.19 -27.86 20.69
CA ASN A 588 -10.95 -28.75 19.80
C ASN A 588 -10.54 -28.49 18.35
N VAL A 589 -9.71 -29.36 17.83
CA VAL A 589 -9.40 -29.42 16.40
C VAL A 589 -10.55 -30.13 15.70
N ASP A 590 -11.26 -29.44 14.83
CA ASP A 590 -12.27 -30.09 14.00
C ASP A 590 -11.59 -31.01 12.95
N LYS A 591 -12.41 -31.91 12.34
CA LYS A 591 -11.89 -32.90 11.38
C LYS A 591 -11.31 -32.30 10.09
N SER A 592 -11.29 -30.97 9.92
CA SER A 592 -10.72 -30.27 8.76
C SER A 592 -9.33 -29.68 9.02
N GLY A 593 -8.78 -29.78 10.25
CA GLY A 593 -7.43 -29.36 10.58
C GLY A 593 -7.23 -27.84 10.75
N PHE A 594 -8.30 -27.04 10.70
CA PHE A 594 -8.20 -25.59 10.84
C PHE A 594 -8.39 -25.16 12.29
N LYS A 595 -7.41 -24.43 12.82
CA LYS A 595 -7.53 -23.73 14.11
C LYS A 595 -8.47 -22.54 13.95
N LYS A 596 -9.67 -22.64 14.50
CA LYS A 596 -10.61 -21.53 14.57
C LYS A 596 -10.23 -20.61 15.73
N ALA A 597 -9.48 -19.56 15.47
CA ALA A 597 -9.34 -18.46 16.40
C ALA A 597 -10.69 -17.73 16.49
N VAL A 598 -11.48 -18.06 17.51
CA VAL A 598 -12.71 -17.32 17.81
C VAL A 598 -12.32 -16.13 18.68
N ASN A 599 -12.24 -14.96 18.09
CA ASN A 599 -12.08 -13.72 18.81
C ASN A 599 -13.37 -13.44 19.60
N LYS A 600 -13.43 -13.89 20.85
CA LYS A 600 -14.47 -13.54 21.82
C LYS A 600 -13.90 -12.61 22.88
N ASN A 601 -13.48 -11.42 22.51
CA ASN A 601 -13.15 -10.38 23.48
C ASN A 601 -14.23 -9.29 23.51
N LYS A 602 -15.43 -9.66 24.02
CA LYS A 602 -16.31 -8.75 24.73
C LYS A 602 -16.20 -9.08 26.21
N ILE A 603 -15.25 -8.46 26.89
CA ILE A 603 -15.14 -8.60 28.35
C ILE A 603 -16.01 -7.51 28.97
N ALA A 604 -17.09 -7.93 29.62
CA ALA A 604 -17.93 -7.08 30.45
C ALA A 604 -17.11 -6.62 31.67
N PHE A 605 -17.14 -5.32 31.94
CA PHE A 605 -16.64 -4.74 33.18
C PHE A 605 -17.38 -5.34 34.38
N GLN A 606 -16.72 -6.16 35.18
CA GLN A 606 -17.14 -6.47 36.56
C GLN A 606 -16.11 -5.91 37.52
N GLU A 607 -16.57 -4.96 38.32
CA GLU A 607 -15.83 -4.39 39.44
C GLU A 607 -15.72 -5.40 40.55
N ASN A 608 -14.59 -6.11 40.67
CA ASN A 608 -14.08 -6.69 41.93
C ASN A 608 -12.87 -7.60 41.63
N VAL A 609 -11.69 -6.98 41.41
CA VAL A 609 -10.43 -7.72 41.40
C VAL A 609 -9.51 -7.18 42.49
N LYS A 610 -9.17 -8.02 43.45
CA LYS A 610 -8.38 -7.64 44.63
C LYS A 610 -6.87 -7.42 44.39
N ASN A 611 -6.32 -7.81 43.23
CA ASN A 611 -4.90 -7.67 42.91
C ASN A 611 -4.75 -7.00 41.55
N LYS A 612 -4.51 -5.69 41.50
CA LYS A 612 -4.22 -4.94 40.28
C LYS A 612 -2.79 -4.42 40.34
N ILE A 613 -1.98 -4.75 39.34
CA ILE A 613 -0.70 -4.09 39.11
C ILE A 613 -0.95 -2.92 38.19
N LEU A 614 -0.60 -1.73 38.64
CA LEU A 614 -0.78 -0.50 37.93
C LEU A 614 0.47 -0.21 37.07
N LEU A 615 0.28 -0.03 35.78
CA LEU A 615 1.29 0.44 34.86
C LEU A 615 1.02 1.89 34.48
N ASN A 616 2.02 2.75 34.65
CA ASN A 616 1.97 4.10 34.10
C ASN A 616 2.95 4.17 32.93
N LEU A 617 2.46 4.56 31.77
CA LEU A 617 3.26 4.82 30.59
C LEU A 617 3.27 6.33 30.32
N GLU A 618 4.47 6.90 30.24
CA GLU A 618 4.68 8.27 29.78
C GLU A 618 5.50 8.26 28.48
N ILE A 619 4.94 8.80 27.41
CA ILE A 619 5.62 8.97 26.13
C ILE A 619 5.94 10.45 25.96
N THR A 620 7.21 10.80 25.90
CA THR A 620 7.67 12.17 25.65
C THR A 620 8.17 12.29 24.23
N ILE A 621 7.58 13.20 23.44
CA ILE A 621 7.95 13.48 22.04
C ILE A 621 8.50 14.89 21.94
N SER A 622 9.83 15.02 21.78
CA SER A 622 10.57 16.28 21.65
C SER A 622 11.43 16.28 20.37
N ASP A 623 12.72 16.52 20.46
CA ASP A 623 13.73 16.15 19.45
C ASP A 623 14.09 14.67 19.52
N THR A 624 13.75 14.03 20.63
CA THR A 624 13.82 12.60 20.88
C THR A 624 12.44 12.07 21.20
N VAL A 625 12.29 10.73 21.12
CA VAL A 625 11.10 10.02 21.59
C VAL A 625 11.53 9.15 22.79
N ARG A 626 10.93 9.41 23.95
CA ARG A 626 11.22 8.70 25.20
C ARG A 626 9.99 7.99 25.70
N TYR A 627 10.19 6.78 26.18
CA TYR A 627 9.17 5.97 26.84
C TYR A 627 9.63 5.73 28.28
N HIS A 628 8.79 6.14 29.21
CA HIS A 628 9.01 5.88 30.64
C HIS A 628 7.84 5.06 31.16
N ILE A 629 8.12 3.87 31.59
CA ILE A 629 7.13 2.93 32.12
C ILE A 629 7.40 2.74 33.62
N THR A 630 6.42 3.10 34.45
CA THR A 630 6.49 2.90 35.89
C THR A 630 5.53 1.78 36.28
N ILE A 631 6.01 0.83 37.05
CA ILE A 631 5.25 -0.34 37.53
C ILE A 631 4.98 -0.18 39.02
N ASN A 632 3.74 0.09 39.36
CA ASN A 632 3.32 0.27 40.76
C ASN A 632 2.55 -0.96 41.25
N SER A 633 3.16 -1.75 42.08
CA SER A 633 2.49 -2.84 42.81
C SER A 633 1.94 -2.31 44.14
N ASN A 634 0.70 -1.85 44.18
CA ASN A 634 0.03 -1.54 45.43
C ASN A 634 -0.35 -2.84 46.17
N TYR A 635 0.58 -3.41 46.87
CA TYR A 635 0.32 -4.44 47.86
C TYR A 635 -0.13 -3.74 49.12
N SER A 636 -1.42 -3.43 49.29
CA SER A 636 -1.94 -3.11 50.61
C SER A 636 -2.23 -4.42 51.33
N SER A 637 -1.29 -4.88 52.15
CA SER A 637 -1.53 -5.89 53.17
C SER A 637 -2.43 -5.34 54.25
N ASN A 638 -3.70 -5.11 53.95
CA ASN A 638 -4.72 -4.92 54.97
C ASN A 638 -5.20 -6.31 55.44
N TYR A 639 -4.33 -7.04 56.05
CA TYR A 639 -4.76 -8.05 57.04
C TYR A 639 -4.99 -7.33 58.35
N SER A 640 -6.22 -6.89 58.62
CA SER A 640 -6.67 -6.58 59.96
C SER A 640 -6.62 -7.87 60.78
N ASN A 641 -5.77 -7.87 61.82
CA ASN A 641 -5.76 -8.86 62.88
C ASN A 641 -7.14 -8.98 63.51
N ASN A 642 -7.97 -9.91 63.07
CA ASN A 642 -9.08 -10.43 63.86
C ASN A 642 -9.36 -11.87 63.41
N ASP A 643 -8.47 -12.77 63.73
CA ASP A 643 -8.81 -14.19 64.03
C ASP A 643 -7.63 -14.83 64.77
N LYS A 644 -7.72 -14.68 66.10
CA LYS A 644 -6.98 -15.55 67.03
C LYS A 644 -7.79 -16.84 67.03
N ASN A 645 -7.36 -17.87 66.29
CA ASN A 645 -7.39 -19.25 66.82
C ASN A 645 -6.81 -20.21 65.73
N ASN A 646 -5.80 -20.94 66.21
CA ASN A 646 -5.34 -22.26 65.81
C ASN A 646 -5.07 -22.50 64.29
N ASP A 647 -3.77 -22.37 63.88
CA ASP A 647 -3.07 -23.59 63.48
C ASP A 647 -1.57 -23.30 63.36
N LYS A 648 -0.83 -23.85 64.33
CA LYS A 648 0.62 -23.99 64.21
C LYS A 648 0.90 -25.14 63.24
N ASN A 649 1.03 -24.86 61.97
CA ASN A 649 1.77 -25.61 60.94
C ASN A 649 1.34 -25.19 59.55
N ASN A 650 1.64 -23.94 59.20
CA ASN A 650 1.75 -23.58 57.78
C ASN A 650 2.77 -22.44 57.68
N SER A 651 4.05 -22.87 57.75
CA SER A 651 5.16 -21.99 57.42
C SER A 651 5.15 -21.69 55.95
N ASN A 652 5.06 -20.40 55.64
CA ASN A 652 5.53 -19.78 54.39
C ASN A 652 4.98 -20.32 53.08
N LYS A 653 3.76 -19.94 52.72
CA LYS A 653 3.39 -19.70 51.36
C LYS A 653 3.06 -18.22 51.19
N ASN A 654 4.07 -17.35 51.26
CA ASN A 654 4.06 -16.13 50.52
C ASN A 654 4.14 -16.53 49.03
N GLU A 655 3.01 -16.76 48.42
CA GLU A 655 2.92 -16.87 46.96
C GLU A 655 3.35 -15.52 46.44
N LYS A 656 4.65 -15.39 46.09
CA LYS A 656 5.18 -14.34 45.27
C LYS A 656 4.52 -14.52 43.90
N TYR A 657 3.55 -13.70 43.60
CA TYR A 657 3.04 -13.59 42.20
C TYR A 657 4.15 -13.03 41.37
N LEU A 658 4.71 -13.86 40.53
CA LEU A 658 5.79 -13.57 39.60
C LEU A 658 5.15 -13.08 38.30
N LEU A 659 5.38 -11.81 37.96
CA LEU A 659 5.10 -11.33 36.60
C LEU A 659 6.05 -12.08 35.67
N LYS A 660 5.53 -13.03 34.88
CA LYS A 660 6.27 -13.67 33.83
C LYS A 660 5.93 -12.95 32.52
N ASP A 661 6.95 -12.68 31.73
CA ASP A 661 6.82 -12.34 30.31
C ASP A 661 6.16 -10.98 29.97
N LEU A 662 6.68 -9.88 30.55
CA LEU A 662 6.44 -8.55 29.99
C LEU A 662 7.36 -8.34 28.77
N SER A 663 6.77 -8.09 27.62
CA SER A 663 7.48 -7.81 26.37
C SER A 663 7.18 -6.39 25.90
N VAL A 664 8.20 -5.69 25.45
CA VAL A 664 8.07 -4.38 24.81
C VAL A 664 8.68 -4.45 23.43
N PHE A 665 7.87 -4.19 22.42
CA PHE A 665 8.26 -4.25 21.02
C PHE A 665 8.44 -2.84 20.46
N PHE A 666 9.51 -2.66 19.70
CA PHE A 666 9.75 -1.50 18.86
C PHE A 666 9.97 -1.95 17.44
N ARG A 667 9.25 -1.34 16.50
CA ARG A 667 9.34 -1.67 15.08
C ARG A 667 9.70 -0.43 14.30
N PHE A 668 10.67 -0.57 13.40
CA PHE A 668 11.23 0.56 12.63
C PHE A 668 11.31 0.21 11.17
N SER A 669 10.93 1.18 10.33
CA SER A 669 11.13 1.15 8.90
C SER A 669 12.07 2.31 8.49
N PHE A 670 13.07 2.01 7.66
CA PHE A 670 13.98 3.01 7.12
C PHE A 670 13.70 3.22 5.63
N SER A 671 13.76 4.47 5.14
CA SER A 671 13.59 4.76 3.73
C SER A 671 14.80 4.23 2.95
N GLY A 672 14.60 3.41 1.94
CA GLY A 672 15.66 2.79 1.13
C GLY A 672 15.75 1.26 1.26
N GLY A 673 14.72 0.62 1.74
CA GLY A 673 14.68 -0.77 2.20
C GLY A 673 15.07 -1.91 1.25
N ASP A 674 15.44 -1.67 0.00
CA ASP A 674 15.93 -2.73 -0.89
C ASP A 674 17.46 -2.86 -0.88
N GLY A 675 18.15 -2.00 -0.16
CA GLY A 675 19.61 -1.99 -0.08
C GLY A 675 20.17 -2.93 0.99
N PRO A 676 21.41 -3.43 0.80
CA PRO A 676 22.14 -4.26 1.78
C PRO A 676 22.59 -3.52 3.03
N ALA A 677 22.03 -2.36 3.34
CA ALA A 677 22.67 -1.34 4.19
C ALA A 677 22.01 -1.09 5.54
N THR A 678 20.96 -1.83 5.89
CA THR A 678 20.39 -1.72 7.24
C THR A 678 21.25 -2.55 8.20
N TYR A 679 21.71 -1.93 9.27
CA TYR A 679 22.59 -2.60 10.24
C TYR A 679 22.20 -2.26 11.68
N ILE A 680 22.50 -3.19 12.59
CA ILE A 680 22.57 -2.94 14.03
C ILE A 680 24.04 -2.90 14.46
N LYS A 681 24.38 -1.91 15.26
CA LYS A 681 25.66 -1.78 15.89
C LYS A 681 25.48 -1.67 17.39
N PRO A 682 25.59 -2.79 18.12
CA PRO A 682 25.44 -2.80 19.57
C PRO A 682 26.61 -2.11 20.29
N ASP A 683 27.80 -2.14 19.68
CA ASP A 683 29.00 -1.48 20.15
C ASP A 683 29.86 -1.00 18.97
N ASP A 684 30.97 -0.30 19.23
CA ASP A 684 31.86 0.21 18.18
C ASP A 684 32.60 -0.89 17.37
N LYS A 685 32.43 -2.15 17.70
CA LYS A 685 33.22 -3.25 17.12
C LYS A 685 32.42 -4.17 16.22
N ASN A 686 31.13 -4.36 16.47
CA ASN A 686 30.33 -5.34 15.74
C ASN A 686 29.20 -4.69 14.96
N ILE A 687 29.17 -4.88 13.65
CA ILE A 687 28.09 -4.46 12.75
C ILE A 687 27.42 -5.72 12.24
N TYR A 688 26.12 -5.85 12.50
CA TYR A 688 25.29 -6.96 12.01
C TYR A 688 24.41 -6.49 10.86
N GLY A 689 24.45 -7.21 9.74
CA GLY A 689 23.50 -7.02 8.64
C GLY A 689 22.13 -7.58 9.05
N LEU A 690 21.06 -6.80 8.89
CA LEU A 690 19.73 -7.10 9.43
C LEU A 690 18.82 -7.95 8.52
N ARG A 691 19.37 -8.63 7.52
CA ARG A 691 18.51 -9.27 6.52
C ARG A 691 17.98 -10.66 6.89
N GLU A 692 18.62 -11.42 7.76
CA GLU A 692 18.32 -12.87 7.80
C GLU A 692 18.37 -13.57 9.17
N GLU A 693 18.75 -12.93 10.29
CA GLU A 693 19.00 -13.68 11.54
C GLU A 693 18.39 -13.03 12.79
N LEU A 694 17.93 -13.87 13.69
CA LEU A 694 17.51 -13.51 15.03
C LEU A 694 18.77 -13.32 15.90
N ILE A 695 18.99 -12.09 16.37
CA ILE A 695 20.21 -11.73 17.09
C ILE A 695 19.87 -11.39 18.54
N ASN A 696 20.57 -12.03 19.48
CA ASN A 696 20.52 -11.68 20.89
C ASN A 696 21.60 -10.64 21.23
N ILE A 697 21.20 -9.47 21.69
CA ILE A 697 22.08 -8.33 21.95
C ILE A 697 22.13 -8.04 23.45
N PRO A 698 23.33 -7.95 24.09
CA PRO A 698 23.46 -7.47 25.46
C PRO A 698 23.11 -5.97 25.56
N VAL A 699 22.35 -5.57 26.55
CA VAL A 699 21.73 -4.21 26.64
C VAL A 699 22.52 -3.20 27.46
N ASP A 700 23.79 -3.37 27.69
CA ASP A 700 24.62 -2.43 28.48
C ASP A 700 25.18 -1.26 27.65
N SER A 701 24.84 -1.15 26.37
CA SER A 701 25.39 -0.16 25.44
C SER A 701 24.32 0.48 24.59
N PRO A 702 24.52 1.74 24.12
CA PRO A 702 23.61 2.35 23.16
C PRO A 702 23.60 1.55 21.87
N ILE A 703 22.39 1.25 21.38
CA ILE A 703 22.19 0.56 20.13
C ILE A 703 22.09 1.60 19.02
N GLU A 704 22.87 1.42 17.95
CA GLU A 704 22.79 2.25 16.77
C GLU A 704 22.15 1.46 15.64
N LEU A 705 21.03 1.97 15.11
CA LEU A 705 20.38 1.47 13.92
C LEU A 705 20.62 2.44 12.78
N GLY A 706 21.10 1.95 11.65
CA GLY A 706 21.42 2.83 10.54
C GLY A 706 21.06 2.21 9.19
N ASP A 707 20.81 3.09 8.24
CA ASP A 707 20.64 2.79 6.85
C ASP A 707 21.55 3.70 6.02
N SER A 708 22.34 3.13 5.12
CA SER A 708 23.26 3.90 4.27
C SER A 708 22.52 4.81 3.27
N TYR A 709 21.29 4.46 2.91
CA TYR A 709 20.46 5.24 1.98
C TYR A 709 19.84 6.46 2.64
N TRP A 710 19.38 6.32 3.87
CA TRP A 710 18.70 7.40 4.58
C TRP A 710 19.65 8.51 5.05
N GLY A 711 20.95 8.20 5.20
CA GLY A 711 21.96 9.15 5.68
C GLY A 711 21.77 9.59 7.13
N GLY A 712 20.96 8.88 7.91
CA GLY A 712 20.68 9.12 9.31
C GLY A 712 20.90 7.87 10.16
N LYS A 713 20.94 8.08 11.46
CA LYS A 713 21.09 7.02 12.47
C LYS A 713 20.04 7.21 13.54
N LEU A 714 19.45 6.10 13.97
CA LEU A 714 18.60 6.03 15.15
C LEU A 714 19.42 5.45 16.29
N LYS A 715 19.59 6.20 17.37
CA LYS A 715 20.22 5.71 18.60
C LYS A 715 19.18 5.42 19.64
N ALA A 716 19.25 4.26 20.23
CA ALA A 716 18.42 3.83 21.34
C ALA A 716 19.25 3.70 22.60
N PHE A 717 18.71 4.16 23.69
CA PHE A 717 19.21 3.89 25.04
C PHE A 717 18.11 3.14 25.78
N VAL A 718 18.43 1.97 26.28
CA VAL A 718 17.57 1.20 27.17
C VAL A 718 18.20 1.24 28.55
N GLY A 719 17.50 1.85 29.49
CA GLY A 719 17.95 1.94 30.87
C GLY A 719 16.88 1.39 31.80
N THR A 720 17.27 0.57 32.73
CA THR A 720 16.41 0.13 33.84
C THR A 720 16.91 0.74 35.15
N ASN A 721 16.11 1.63 35.73
CA ASN A 721 16.37 2.12 37.10
C ASN A 721 15.41 1.40 38.03
N GLY A 722 15.94 0.52 38.85
CA GLY A 722 15.13 -0.11 39.89
C GLY A 722 15.83 -1.32 40.51
N TYR A 723 16.61 -1.08 41.51
CA TYR A 723 17.04 -2.11 42.43
C TYR A 723 16.02 -2.20 43.54
N ALA A 724 15.21 -3.22 43.58
CA ALA A 724 14.53 -3.57 44.82
C ALA A 724 15.53 -4.26 45.74
N ASN A 725 16.12 -3.52 46.64
CA ASN A 725 16.82 -4.11 47.77
C ASN A 725 15.81 -4.88 48.66
N TYR A 726 15.64 -6.15 48.41
CA TYR A 726 14.90 -7.03 49.29
C TYR A 726 15.78 -7.32 50.49
N LYS A 727 15.59 -6.59 51.60
CA LYS A 727 16.11 -6.96 52.90
C LYS A 727 15.31 -8.17 53.44
N ALA A 728 15.69 -9.34 52.98
CA ALA A 728 15.37 -10.55 53.74
C ALA A 728 16.46 -10.75 54.79
N ASN A 729 16.17 -10.41 56.01
CA ASN A 729 16.99 -10.57 57.20
C ASN A 729 18.41 -9.98 57.17
N LYS A 730 18.83 -9.42 58.25
CA LYS A 730 19.95 -8.46 58.50
C LYS A 730 21.32 -8.78 57.88
N ASP A 731 21.54 -9.89 57.20
CA ASP A 731 22.89 -10.33 56.81
C ASP A 731 23.08 -10.88 55.40
N ASN A 732 22.08 -10.86 54.51
CA ASN A 732 22.27 -11.29 53.11
C ASN A 732 21.63 -10.31 52.13
N VAL A 733 22.44 -9.46 51.51
CA VAL A 733 22.09 -8.69 50.33
C VAL A 733 22.37 -9.56 49.11
N ILE A 734 21.32 -10.04 48.44
CA ILE A 734 21.46 -10.69 47.16
C ILE A 734 21.30 -9.57 46.09
N ASN A 735 22.43 -9.14 45.51
CA ASN A 735 22.43 -8.35 44.32
C ASN A 735 22.12 -9.31 43.17
N ILE A 736 20.96 -9.17 42.54
CA ILE A 736 20.66 -9.85 41.29
C ILE A 736 20.83 -8.79 40.19
N ASP A 737 21.95 -8.86 39.47
CA ASP A 737 22.13 -8.14 38.23
C ASP A 737 21.16 -8.76 37.22
N PHE A 738 20.19 -7.96 36.77
CA PHE A 738 19.24 -8.37 35.77
C PHE A 738 19.45 -7.53 34.49
N THR A 739 19.95 -8.20 33.46
CA THR A 739 20.07 -7.61 32.11
C THR A 739 18.86 -8.05 31.30
N PRO A 740 18.02 -7.13 30.77
CA PRO A 740 16.94 -7.51 29.88
C PRO A 740 17.50 -8.17 28.62
N LEU A 741 16.79 -9.16 28.11
CA LEU A 741 17.14 -9.78 26.85
C LEU A 741 16.60 -8.95 25.70
N LEU A 742 17.47 -8.49 24.83
CA LEU A 742 17.10 -7.81 23.60
C LEU A 742 17.19 -8.78 22.41
N ASN A 743 16.06 -9.06 21.80
CA ASN A 743 15.98 -9.84 20.59
C ASN A 743 15.74 -8.92 19.40
N TYR A 744 16.46 -9.13 18.35
CA TYR A 744 16.20 -8.53 17.05
C TYR A 744 15.57 -9.57 16.13
N SER A 745 14.54 -9.17 15.37
CA SER A 745 13.99 -9.96 14.26
C SER A 745 13.67 -9.08 13.05
N PRO A 746 14.02 -9.55 11.83
CA PRO A 746 13.56 -8.89 10.62
C PRO A 746 12.08 -9.19 10.40
N ILE A 747 11.32 -8.17 9.99
CA ILE A 747 9.96 -8.34 9.47
C ILE A 747 10.08 -8.45 7.95
N THR A 748 9.67 -9.59 7.41
CA THR A 748 9.70 -9.84 5.96
C THR A 748 8.32 -10.24 5.48
N THR A 749 8.02 -9.93 4.21
CA THR A 749 6.82 -10.40 3.52
C THR A 749 7.21 -11.15 2.26
N LEU A 750 6.28 -11.93 1.74
CA LEU A 750 6.37 -12.46 0.39
C LEU A 750 5.70 -11.50 -0.58
N SER A 751 6.33 -11.21 -1.68
CA SER A 751 5.74 -10.44 -2.77
C SER A 751 5.80 -11.23 -4.06
N LEU A 752 4.76 -11.14 -4.84
CA LEU A 752 4.77 -11.64 -6.20
C LEU A 752 5.45 -10.62 -7.11
N TYR A 753 6.36 -11.08 -7.95
CA TYR A 753 6.96 -10.30 -9.02
C TYR A 753 7.04 -11.14 -10.30
N GLU A 754 7.48 -10.55 -11.39
CA GLU A 754 7.48 -11.17 -12.72
C GLU A 754 8.19 -12.53 -12.82
N GLY A 755 9.11 -12.83 -11.92
CA GLY A 755 9.85 -14.11 -11.86
C GLY A 755 9.32 -15.13 -10.84
N GLY A 756 8.30 -14.81 -10.07
CA GLY A 756 7.77 -15.64 -8.98
C GLY A 756 7.64 -14.88 -7.66
N TYR A 757 7.78 -15.57 -6.54
CA TYR A 757 7.71 -14.96 -5.21
C TYR A 757 9.07 -14.55 -4.70
N GLU A 758 9.16 -13.37 -4.10
CA GLU A 758 10.35 -12.85 -3.45
C GLU A 758 10.07 -12.49 -1.99
N LYS A 759 11.03 -12.81 -1.11
CA LYS A 759 10.99 -12.41 0.28
C LYS A 759 11.50 -10.98 0.42
N ILE A 760 10.63 -10.05 0.80
CA ILE A 760 10.94 -8.63 0.89
C ILE A 760 11.08 -8.22 2.35
N PHE A 761 12.20 -7.57 2.69
CA PHE A 761 12.40 -6.95 3.98
C PHE A 761 11.51 -5.72 4.14
N GLN A 762 10.69 -5.69 5.20
CA GLN A 762 9.75 -4.62 5.46
C GLN A 762 10.20 -3.69 6.59
N ALA A 763 10.66 -4.25 7.70
CA ALA A 763 11.03 -3.50 8.90
C ALA A 763 11.92 -4.31 9.83
N SER A 764 12.43 -3.65 10.87
CA SER A 764 13.16 -4.26 11.99
C SER A 764 12.31 -4.25 13.23
N GLU A 765 12.26 -5.38 13.93
CA GLU A 765 11.64 -5.50 15.22
C GLU A 765 12.70 -5.67 16.31
N LEU A 766 12.60 -4.87 17.37
CA LEU A 766 13.35 -5.03 18.60
C LEU A 766 12.38 -5.41 19.71
N ASN A 767 12.59 -6.58 20.28
CA ASN A 767 11.81 -7.09 21.39
C ASN A 767 12.65 -7.10 22.64
N ILE A 768 12.22 -6.37 23.67
CA ILE A 768 12.86 -6.31 24.97
C ILE A 768 12.03 -7.13 25.93
N LEU A 769 12.62 -8.23 26.38
CA LEU A 769 11.99 -9.19 27.28
C LEU A 769 12.49 -8.99 28.69
N TRP A 770 11.58 -8.85 29.64
CA TRP A 770 11.88 -8.88 31.07
C TRP A 770 11.27 -10.12 31.71
N ASP A 771 12.11 -10.98 32.25
CA ASP A 771 11.68 -12.06 33.15
C ASP A 771 11.43 -11.48 34.55
N MET A 772 10.20 -11.04 34.79
CA MET A 772 9.78 -10.46 36.08
C MET A 772 9.74 -11.50 37.19
N GLY A 773 9.98 -12.77 36.89
CA GLY A 773 9.98 -13.87 37.88
C GLY A 773 11.10 -13.82 38.89
N LYS A 774 12.17 -13.08 38.63
CA LYS A 774 13.39 -13.03 39.44
C LYS A 774 13.68 -11.65 40.03
N SER A 775 13.00 -10.59 39.60
CA SER A 775 13.26 -9.22 40.03
C SER A 775 12.01 -8.36 40.04
N ILE A 776 11.97 -7.34 40.90
CA ILE A 776 10.95 -6.30 40.91
C ILE A 776 11.56 -5.12 40.16
N ILE A 777 11.04 -4.83 38.97
CA ILE A 777 11.40 -3.64 38.19
C ILE A 777 10.37 -2.56 38.48
N SER A 778 10.83 -1.37 38.89
CA SER A 778 9.95 -0.22 39.14
C SER A 778 9.86 0.71 37.97
N ASP A 779 10.92 0.83 37.19
CA ASP A 779 11.02 1.80 36.12
C ASP A 779 11.76 1.24 34.88
N ILE A 780 11.21 1.52 33.70
CA ILE A 780 11.84 1.22 32.41
C ILE A 780 11.92 2.53 31.63
N ASN A 781 13.11 2.90 31.16
CA ASN A 781 13.35 4.10 30.36
C ASN A 781 13.94 3.71 29.01
N ILE A 782 13.31 4.15 27.93
CA ILE A 782 13.78 3.92 26.56
C ILE A 782 13.77 5.25 25.81
N GLU A 783 14.88 5.62 25.18
CA GLU A 783 15.02 6.87 24.44
C GLU A 783 15.50 6.61 23.02
N TRP A 784 14.83 7.19 22.06
CA TRP A 784 15.20 7.18 20.63
C TRP A 784 15.61 8.57 20.16
N LYS A 785 16.75 8.66 19.48
CA LYS A 785 17.27 9.89 18.90
C LYS A 785 17.75 9.67 17.47
N VAL A 786 17.33 10.57 16.58
CA VAL A 786 17.86 10.61 15.21
C VAL A 786 19.12 11.46 15.16
N GLU A 787 20.22 10.87 14.74
CA GLU A 787 21.48 11.58 14.49
C GLU A 787 21.77 11.63 12.99
N LYS A 788 22.12 12.82 12.48
CA LYS A 788 22.53 12.98 11.09
C LYS A 788 23.92 12.43 10.90
N ASN A 789 24.12 11.53 9.93
CA ASN A 789 25.46 11.13 9.53
C ASN A 789 26.22 12.38 9.06
N LYS A 790 27.42 12.61 9.59
CA LYS A 790 28.36 13.51 8.95
C LYS A 790 28.78 12.81 7.66
N ILE A 791 28.17 13.22 6.54
CA ILE A 791 28.66 12.82 5.22
C ILE A 791 30.11 13.28 5.17
N LYS A 792 31.05 12.35 5.12
CA LYS A 792 32.45 12.61 4.87
C LYS A 792 32.66 12.93 3.39
#